data_988ae54021c212906ba005d3e7d2d2de
#
_entry.id   988ae54021c212906ba005d3e7d2d2de
#
_cell.length_a   1.000
_cell.length_b   1.000
_cell.length_c   1.000
_cell.angle_alpha   90.00
_cell.angle_beta   90.00
_cell.angle_gamma   90.00
#
_symmetry.space_group_name_H-M   'P 1'
#
loop_
_entity.id
_entity.type
_entity.pdbx_description
1 polymer ?
#
loop_
_entity_poly.entity_id
_entity_poly.type
_entity_poly.pdbx_seq_one_letter_code
_entity_poly.pdbx_strand_id
1 'polypeptide(L)'
;MSAPSFTPTPIAQLLQTDAFIDRHIGPSNADNDVMLRHLNVSSMGELLDETVPDSIRLDQPLNLPSSQSEVDTLAQLKTMASKNIVNVSCIGMGYSNTLVPNVILRNVMENPAWYTAYTPYQPEIAQGRLESLLNYQQMIMDLTGMELSNASLLDEATAAAEAMALCKRANKKKSVTFFVDENTHPQNLSVIRTRAEYFGFEIVTGNPATDLAQHDLFGVLVQYPGSDGAICNLKSIIDEAHEQKALVVVGADIMSLVLLRSPGELGADVVFGSSQRFGVPLGFGGPHAAFFASKDKYKRSIPGRIIGVSIDTKGKPALRMAMQTREQHIRREKANSNICTAQALLANMSSFYAVYHGPKGLRTIANRIQRFTAILAAQLETLGFPSSNQNFFDTLTLPTNGQQDEIYQRALDAGYNLRRVGTDGLGVSLDETTQTHHVQALLNIFSGAQVEFNLVETDALCSSISMGMPNELMRTDAILEHPIFNSYHSETDMLRYMKKLENKDFSLVHGMIPLGSCTMKLNATAQMAAVTWPEFSNMHPFAPADQTQGYMELIRSLEAQLVEITGYDHVSMQPNSGAQGEYAGLVAIRKYQESIGEGHRNVCIIPSSSHGTNPASASMVDMTVVVVGCDDLGNVDVAELKAKAQQYAEQLSCLMITYPSTHGVYEESVVEICQIIHDNGGQVYMDGANMNAQVGVSKPGLIGSDVSHLNLHKTFAIPHGGGGPGMGPIGVKSHLAPFLPNHPVIPVHGEDNGNGAVSAAPYGSGSI
;
A
#
# COMPACT_ATOMS: atom_id res chain seq x y z
N MET A 1 65.38 10.40 -1.01
CA MET A 1 63.97 10.76 -1.04
C MET A 1 63.70 11.52 0.23
N SER A 2 63.40 12.84 0.11
CA SER A 2 63.00 13.66 1.25
C SER A 2 61.63 13.18 1.75
N ALA A 3 61.48 13.02 3.07
CA ALA A 3 60.20 12.70 3.66
C ALA A 3 59.14 13.72 3.23
N PRO A 4 57.92 13.32 2.88
CA PRO A 4 56.88 14.28 2.55
C PRO A 4 56.68 15.22 3.74
N SER A 5 56.76 16.56 3.48
CA SER A 5 56.45 17.57 4.48
C SER A 5 54.98 17.45 4.88
N PHE A 6 54.71 17.03 6.09
CA PHE A 6 53.36 17.00 6.67
C PHE A 6 52.89 18.45 6.90
N THR A 7 52.05 18.97 6.08
CA THR A 7 51.33 20.22 6.33
C THR A 7 50.08 19.87 7.16
N PRO A 8 49.90 20.38 8.38
CA PRO A 8 48.72 20.06 9.17
C PRO A 8 47.47 20.60 8.47
N THR A 9 46.52 19.71 8.18
CA THR A 9 45.22 20.12 7.64
C THR A 9 44.37 20.78 8.74
N PRO A 10 43.80 21.94 8.52
CA PRO A 10 42.93 22.59 9.51
C PRO A 10 41.80 21.70 9.98
N ILE A 11 41.46 21.71 11.27
CA ILE A 11 40.43 20.87 11.85
C ILE A 11 39.08 21.05 11.13
N ALA A 12 38.73 22.24 10.69
CA ALA A 12 37.50 22.51 9.93
C ALA A 12 37.39 21.71 8.63
N GLN A 13 38.52 21.40 7.97
CA GLN A 13 38.54 20.51 6.79
C GLN A 13 38.52 19.03 7.15
N LEU A 14 38.93 18.70 8.37
CA LEU A 14 38.96 17.33 8.86
C LEU A 14 37.57 16.86 9.41
N LEU A 15 36.69 17.80 9.74
CA LEU A 15 35.37 17.49 10.25
C LEU A 15 34.47 16.78 9.18
N GLN A 16 34.71 17.08 7.90
CA GLN A 16 34.05 16.39 6.74
C GLN A 16 32.55 16.17 6.91
N THR A 17 31.83 17.19 7.37
CA THR A 17 30.38 17.08 7.62
C THR A 17 29.58 16.64 6.40
N ASP A 18 30.06 16.99 5.18
CA ASP A 18 29.43 16.68 3.91
C ASP A 18 30.08 15.49 3.16
N ALA A 19 30.96 14.74 3.82
CA ALA A 19 31.73 13.66 3.18
C ALA A 19 30.86 12.56 2.56
N PHE A 20 29.60 12.42 3.01
CA PHE A 20 28.68 11.41 2.49
C PHE A 20 28.11 11.77 1.10
N ILE A 21 28.03 13.06 0.76
CA ILE A 21 27.54 13.53 -0.55
C ILE A 21 28.39 12.90 -1.67
N ASP A 22 29.73 13.04 -1.59
CA ASP A 22 30.65 12.49 -2.60
C ASP A 22 30.69 10.95 -2.63
N ARG A 23 30.18 10.29 -1.60
CA ARG A 23 30.15 8.81 -1.50
C ARG A 23 28.86 8.22 -2.05
N HIS A 24 27.80 9.00 -2.19
CA HIS A 24 26.47 8.48 -2.48
C HIS A 24 25.77 9.18 -3.63
N ILE A 25 25.91 10.51 -3.77
CA ILE A 25 25.11 11.32 -4.69
C ILE A 25 25.87 11.59 -5.99
N GLY A 26 25.28 11.12 -7.08
CA GLY A 26 25.61 11.49 -8.43
C GLY A 26 26.95 11.07 -8.96
N PRO A 27 27.27 11.51 -10.18
CA PRO A 27 28.57 11.34 -10.81
C PRO A 27 29.63 12.24 -10.13
N SER A 28 30.90 11.89 -10.27
CA SER A 28 32.01 12.74 -9.87
C SER A 28 32.10 14.01 -10.74
N ASN A 29 32.84 15.02 -10.29
CA ASN A 29 33.08 16.22 -11.09
C ASN A 29 33.72 15.88 -12.45
N ALA A 30 34.61 14.89 -12.49
CA ALA A 30 35.24 14.44 -13.72
C ALA A 30 34.22 13.79 -14.69
N ASP A 31 33.25 13.04 -14.16
CA ASP A 31 32.16 12.47 -14.97
C ASP A 31 31.24 13.55 -15.50
N ASN A 32 30.90 14.55 -14.65
CA ASN A 32 30.13 15.72 -15.07
C ASN A 32 30.82 16.47 -16.22
N ASP A 33 32.13 16.70 -16.13
CA ASP A 33 32.92 17.35 -17.20
C ASP A 33 32.88 16.55 -18.50
N VAL A 34 32.89 15.20 -18.43
CA VAL A 34 32.78 14.34 -19.61
C VAL A 34 31.39 14.48 -20.25
N MET A 35 30.34 14.44 -19.42
CA MET A 35 28.96 14.54 -19.90
C MET A 35 28.66 15.91 -20.52
N LEU A 36 29.07 17.01 -19.85
CA LEU A 36 28.91 18.37 -20.36
C LEU A 36 29.62 18.58 -21.70
N ARG A 37 30.87 18.09 -21.83
CA ARG A 37 31.58 18.12 -23.12
C ARG A 37 30.85 17.35 -24.21
N HIS A 38 30.25 16.20 -23.88
CA HIS A 38 29.47 15.42 -24.85
C HIS A 38 28.23 16.16 -25.32
N LEU A 39 27.61 16.93 -24.43
CA LEU A 39 26.45 17.77 -24.73
C LEU A 39 26.83 19.11 -25.42
N ASN A 40 28.12 19.42 -25.56
CA ASN A 40 28.69 20.68 -26.08
C ASN A 40 28.32 21.92 -25.24
N VAL A 41 28.14 21.74 -23.92
CA VAL A 41 27.95 22.83 -22.96
C VAL A 41 29.15 22.93 -22.02
N SER A 42 29.43 24.11 -21.52
CA SER A 42 30.64 24.39 -20.72
C SER A 42 30.42 24.19 -19.21
N SER A 43 29.16 24.22 -18.76
CA SER A 43 28.82 24.13 -17.34
C SER A 43 27.39 23.59 -17.13
N MET A 44 27.13 23.17 -15.91
CA MET A 44 25.76 22.77 -15.49
C MET A 44 24.80 24.00 -15.55
N GLY A 45 25.29 25.21 -15.27
CA GLY A 45 24.51 26.45 -15.41
C GLY A 45 24.04 26.65 -16.85
N GLU A 46 24.95 26.54 -17.82
CA GLU A 46 24.63 26.66 -19.26
C GLU A 46 23.61 25.57 -19.67
N LEU A 47 23.77 24.34 -19.20
CA LEU A 47 22.79 23.27 -19.45
C LEU A 47 21.39 23.62 -18.92
N LEU A 48 21.31 24.18 -17.72
CA LEU A 48 20.04 24.63 -17.15
C LEU A 48 19.45 25.81 -17.92
N ASP A 49 20.29 26.76 -18.37
CA ASP A 49 19.85 27.91 -19.15
C ASP A 49 19.29 27.51 -20.52
N GLU A 50 19.82 26.42 -21.12
CA GLU A 50 19.32 25.87 -22.39
C GLU A 50 18.10 24.97 -22.25
N THR A 51 17.84 24.41 -21.06
CA THR A 51 16.82 23.36 -20.89
C THR A 51 15.60 23.79 -20.10
N VAL A 52 15.76 24.69 -19.13
CA VAL A 52 14.68 25.10 -18.22
C VAL A 52 14.19 26.49 -18.54
N PRO A 53 12.90 26.68 -18.84
CA PRO A 53 12.35 28.02 -19.12
C PRO A 53 12.56 28.98 -17.95
N ASP A 54 12.97 30.20 -18.25
CA ASP A 54 13.20 31.27 -17.24
C ASP A 54 11.93 31.55 -16.42
N SER A 55 10.76 31.42 -17.04
CA SER A 55 9.44 31.66 -16.40
C SER A 55 9.13 30.78 -15.20
N ILE A 56 9.81 29.63 -15.06
CA ILE A 56 9.58 28.67 -13.97
C ILE A 56 10.79 28.46 -13.08
N ARG A 57 11.93 29.02 -13.43
CA ARG A 57 13.20 28.84 -12.71
C ARG A 57 13.18 29.54 -11.36
N LEU A 58 13.71 28.86 -10.33
CA LEU A 58 13.82 29.44 -8.99
C LEU A 58 14.98 30.40 -8.91
N ASP A 59 14.73 31.59 -8.35
CA ASP A 59 15.75 32.61 -8.09
C ASP A 59 16.52 32.36 -6.79
N GLN A 60 16.00 31.57 -5.90
CA GLN A 60 16.55 31.26 -4.58
C GLN A 60 16.66 29.78 -4.34
N PRO A 61 17.70 29.34 -3.61
CA PRO A 61 17.79 27.93 -3.20
C PRO A 61 16.64 27.57 -2.26
N LEU A 62 16.35 26.24 -2.20
CA LEU A 62 15.34 25.71 -1.28
C LEU A 62 15.75 25.96 0.18
N ASN A 63 14.80 26.36 1.01
CA ASN A 63 14.98 26.54 2.45
C ASN A 63 14.82 25.19 3.18
N LEU A 64 15.79 24.32 3.00
CA LEU A 64 15.84 22.99 3.63
C LEU A 64 16.92 22.95 4.72
N PRO A 65 16.84 22.03 5.69
CA PRO A 65 17.91 21.79 6.64
C PRO A 65 19.24 21.52 5.93
N SER A 66 20.35 21.89 6.54
CA SER A 66 21.70 21.57 6.04
C SER A 66 21.92 20.07 6.00
N SER A 67 22.85 19.62 5.13
CA SER A 67 23.30 18.23 5.07
C SER A 67 23.81 17.74 6.43
N GLN A 68 23.60 16.46 6.71
CA GLN A 68 24.02 15.79 7.94
C GLN A 68 24.89 14.58 7.61
N SER A 69 25.76 14.20 8.56
CA SER A 69 26.49 12.94 8.45
C SER A 69 25.58 11.74 8.65
N GLU A 70 25.98 10.55 8.20
CA GLU A 70 25.25 9.29 8.45
C GLU A 70 25.00 9.06 9.95
N VAL A 71 26.02 9.37 10.79
CA VAL A 71 25.94 9.18 12.24
C VAL A 71 24.91 10.10 12.86
N ASP A 72 24.89 11.38 12.46
CA ASP A 72 23.93 12.37 12.99
C ASP A 72 22.51 12.05 12.53
N THR A 73 22.34 11.67 11.26
CA THR A 73 21.04 11.25 10.72
C THR A 73 20.46 10.04 11.47
N LEU A 74 21.27 9.00 11.68
CA LEU A 74 20.83 7.82 12.43
C LEU A 74 20.54 8.16 13.90
N ALA A 75 21.34 9.03 14.54
CA ALA A 75 21.10 9.47 15.90
C ALA A 75 19.79 10.28 16.01
N GLN A 76 19.51 11.15 15.05
CA GLN A 76 18.25 11.90 14.96
C GLN A 76 17.05 10.95 14.78
N LEU A 77 17.14 10.02 13.84
CA LEU A 77 16.09 9.01 13.62
C LEU A 77 15.87 8.16 14.88
N LYS A 78 16.94 7.78 15.60
CA LYS A 78 16.80 7.02 16.84
C LYS A 78 16.15 7.85 17.95
N THR A 79 16.42 9.15 17.99
CA THR A 79 15.76 10.08 18.89
C THR A 79 14.26 10.18 18.61
N MET A 80 13.87 10.28 17.33
CA MET A 80 12.46 10.23 16.93
C MET A 80 11.83 8.88 17.30
N ALA A 81 12.49 7.77 16.91
CA ALA A 81 12.01 6.42 17.18
C ALA A 81 11.74 6.18 18.67
N SER A 82 12.63 6.68 19.55
CA SER A 82 12.50 6.52 21.01
C SER A 82 11.29 7.23 21.64
N LYS A 83 10.59 8.10 20.89
CA LYS A 83 9.32 8.71 21.30
C LYS A 83 8.11 7.81 21.04
N ASN A 84 8.29 6.75 20.25
CA ASN A 84 7.24 5.75 20.05
C ASN A 84 7.22 4.76 21.22
N ILE A 85 6.00 4.33 21.59
CA ILE A 85 5.77 3.33 22.64
C ILE A 85 5.26 2.06 21.98
N VAL A 86 6.12 1.03 21.93
CA VAL A 86 5.77 -0.26 21.29
C VAL A 86 5.13 -1.18 22.31
N ASN A 87 3.82 -1.16 22.42
CA ASN A 87 3.03 -2.06 23.24
C ASN A 87 2.70 -3.37 22.49
N VAL A 88 2.36 -4.41 23.25
CA VAL A 88 1.78 -5.64 22.67
C VAL A 88 0.45 -5.29 22.04
N SER A 89 0.36 -5.42 20.72
CA SER A 89 -0.87 -5.06 20.01
C SER A 89 -1.83 -6.24 19.97
N CYS A 90 -3.02 -6.03 20.53
CA CYS A 90 -4.17 -6.91 20.41
C CYS A 90 -5.33 -6.22 19.65
N ILE A 91 -5.02 -5.25 18.80
CA ILE A 91 -6.02 -4.44 18.06
C ILE A 91 -6.64 -5.25 16.93
N GLY A 92 -5.83 -5.98 16.16
CA GLY A 92 -6.29 -6.74 14.99
C GLY A 92 -6.69 -5.86 13.81
N MET A 93 -7.91 -6.02 13.31
CA MET A 93 -8.46 -5.22 12.19
C MET A 93 -7.63 -5.32 10.90
N GLY A 94 -7.20 -6.53 10.55
CA GLY A 94 -6.43 -6.80 9.34
C GLY A 94 -4.91 -6.61 9.48
N TYR A 95 -4.41 -6.25 10.67
CA TYR A 95 -2.99 -6.10 10.97
C TYR A 95 -2.60 -6.97 12.16
N SER A 96 -1.56 -7.78 12.02
CA SER A 96 -1.11 -8.72 13.06
C SER A 96 0.42 -8.77 13.11
N ASN A 97 1.01 -8.87 14.29
CA ASN A 97 2.44 -9.12 14.38
C ASN A 97 2.79 -10.50 13.84
N THR A 98 3.98 -10.61 13.30
CA THR A 98 4.51 -11.85 12.73
C THR A 98 6.01 -11.99 13.05
N LEU A 99 6.48 -13.22 13.09
CA LEU A 99 7.89 -13.50 13.29
C LEU A 99 8.57 -13.64 11.93
N VAL A 100 9.24 -12.56 11.50
CA VAL A 100 10.00 -12.59 10.25
C VAL A 100 11.22 -13.51 10.43
N PRO A 101 11.36 -14.63 9.68
CA PRO A 101 12.57 -15.45 9.77
C PRO A 101 13.82 -14.63 9.44
N ASN A 102 14.86 -14.70 10.29
CA ASN A 102 16.07 -13.89 10.12
C ASN A 102 16.75 -14.11 8.77
N VAL A 103 16.67 -15.32 8.22
CA VAL A 103 17.20 -15.63 6.89
C VAL A 103 16.47 -14.85 5.77
N ILE A 104 15.18 -14.57 5.93
CA ILE A 104 14.40 -13.74 5.00
C ILE A 104 14.70 -12.27 5.26
N LEU A 105 14.65 -11.82 6.51
CA LEU A 105 14.89 -10.44 6.88
C LEU A 105 16.21 -9.92 6.29
N ARG A 106 17.33 -10.62 6.55
CA ARG A 106 18.66 -10.20 6.13
C ARG A 106 18.95 -10.39 4.65
N ASN A 107 18.31 -11.37 4.00
CA ASN A 107 18.61 -11.70 2.60
C ASN A 107 17.56 -11.20 1.61
N VAL A 108 16.51 -10.56 2.07
CA VAL A 108 15.49 -9.92 1.23
C VAL A 108 15.31 -8.46 1.65
N MET A 109 14.85 -8.21 2.88
CA MET A 109 14.52 -6.86 3.33
C MET A 109 15.74 -5.97 3.52
N GLU A 110 16.88 -6.54 3.93
CA GLU A 110 18.16 -5.83 4.08
C GLU A 110 19.09 -6.03 2.86
N ASN A 111 18.66 -6.72 1.80
CA ASN A 111 19.48 -6.99 0.63
C ASN A 111 19.13 -6.05 -0.53
N PRO A 112 20.05 -5.16 -0.96
CA PRO A 112 19.79 -4.20 -2.03
C PRO A 112 19.44 -4.82 -3.38
N ALA A 113 19.84 -6.04 -3.67
CA ALA A 113 19.42 -6.74 -4.89
C ALA A 113 17.89 -6.99 -4.92
N TRP A 114 17.25 -7.13 -3.77
CA TRP A 114 15.81 -7.31 -3.63
C TRP A 114 15.07 -6.00 -3.38
N TYR A 115 15.49 -5.20 -2.39
CA TYR A 115 14.70 -4.02 -2.00
C TYR A 115 14.81 -2.83 -2.96
N THR A 116 15.82 -2.77 -3.83
CA THR A 116 15.92 -1.74 -4.89
C THR A 116 15.27 -2.16 -6.20
N ALA A 117 14.85 -3.41 -6.32
CA ALA A 117 14.24 -3.93 -7.53
C ALA A 117 12.80 -3.42 -7.66
N TYR A 118 12.50 -2.79 -8.79
CA TYR A 118 11.16 -2.30 -9.11
C TYR A 118 10.22 -3.44 -9.54
N THR A 119 8.94 -3.14 -9.73
CA THR A 119 8.01 -4.08 -10.37
C THR A 119 8.65 -4.63 -11.65
N PRO A 120 8.66 -5.96 -11.88
CA PRO A 120 9.47 -6.58 -12.92
C PRO A 120 8.87 -6.41 -14.33
N TYR A 121 8.86 -5.17 -14.82
CA TYR A 121 8.37 -4.86 -16.18
C TYR A 121 9.21 -5.46 -17.29
N GLN A 122 10.51 -5.60 -17.04
CA GLN A 122 11.49 -6.17 -17.98
C GLN A 122 11.78 -7.63 -17.59
N PRO A 123 11.11 -8.62 -18.23
CA PRO A 123 11.25 -10.02 -17.85
C PRO A 123 12.67 -10.57 -18.06
N GLU A 124 13.41 -10.02 -19.00
CA GLU A 124 14.79 -10.42 -19.35
C GLU A 124 15.79 -10.24 -18.19
N ILE A 125 15.54 -9.31 -17.29
CA ILE A 125 16.40 -9.03 -16.12
C ILE A 125 15.77 -9.39 -14.79
N ALA A 126 14.64 -10.07 -14.77
CA ALA A 126 13.83 -10.27 -13.57
C ALA A 126 13.26 -11.68 -13.41
N GLN A 127 13.91 -12.70 -13.99
CA GLN A 127 13.39 -14.07 -13.99
C GLN A 127 13.29 -14.67 -12.58
N GLY A 128 14.17 -14.30 -11.65
CA GLY A 128 14.13 -14.77 -10.28
C GLY A 128 12.98 -14.15 -9.48
N ARG A 129 12.78 -12.82 -9.59
CA ARG A 129 11.64 -12.12 -8.96
C ARG A 129 10.32 -12.60 -9.55
N LEU A 130 10.24 -12.82 -10.84
CA LEU A 130 9.05 -13.35 -11.51
C LEU A 130 8.72 -14.77 -11.03
N GLU A 131 9.73 -15.62 -10.79
CA GLU A 131 9.52 -16.96 -10.21
C GLU A 131 8.99 -16.87 -8.79
N SER A 132 9.52 -15.99 -7.95
CA SER A 132 9.00 -15.76 -6.59
C SER A 132 7.55 -15.23 -6.61
N LEU A 133 7.22 -14.33 -7.51
CA LEU A 133 5.84 -13.83 -7.67
C LEU A 133 4.89 -14.89 -8.23
N LEU A 134 5.38 -15.80 -9.08
CA LEU A 134 4.58 -16.96 -9.51
C LEU A 134 4.28 -17.90 -8.33
N ASN A 135 5.25 -18.12 -7.44
CA ASN A 135 5.03 -18.87 -6.20
C ASN A 135 4.03 -18.17 -5.29
N TYR A 136 4.07 -16.83 -5.20
CA TYR A 136 3.06 -16.05 -4.48
C TYR A 136 1.65 -16.30 -5.04
N GLN A 137 1.47 -16.24 -6.36
CA GLN A 137 0.18 -16.52 -6.99
C GLN A 137 -0.30 -17.95 -6.66
N GLN A 138 0.60 -18.93 -6.72
CA GLN A 138 0.26 -20.32 -6.38
C GLN A 138 -0.15 -20.47 -4.92
N MET A 139 0.58 -19.84 -4.00
CA MET A 139 0.24 -19.82 -2.57
C MET A 139 -1.16 -19.25 -2.33
N ILE A 140 -1.48 -18.13 -2.95
CA ILE A 140 -2.81 -17.52 -2.82
C ILE A 140 -3.91 -18.42 -3.40
N MET A 141 -3.69 -19.00 -4.57
CA MET A 141 -4.66 -19.91 -5.18
C MET A 141 -4.93 -21.13 -4.29
N ASP A 142 -3.89 -21.75 -3.74
CA ASP A 142 -4.01 -22.93 -2.87
C ASP A 142 -4.75 -22.59 -1.57
N LEU A 143 -4.44 -21.46 -0.93
CA LEU A 143 -5.08 -21.08 0.34
C LEU A 143 -6.51 -20.60 0.15
N THR A 144 -6.78 -19.85 -0.90
CA THR A 144 -8.14 -19.32 -1.17
C THR A 144 -9.06 -20.32 -1.88
N GLY A 145 -8.52 -21.38 -2.47
CA GLY A 145 -9.27 -22.33 -3.31
C GLY A 145 -9.72 -21.73 -4.65
N MET A 146 -9.06 -20.64 -5.11
CA MET A 146 -9.43 -19.94 -6.34
C MET A 146 -8.58 -20.41 -7.53
N GLU A 147 -9.13 -20.25 -8.73
CA GLU A 147 -8.53 -20.74 -9.99
C GLU A 147 -7.44 -19.82 -10.54
N LEU A 148 -7.44 -18.54 -10.14
CA LEU A 148 -6.49 -17.52 -10.62
C LEU A 148 -6.21 -16.51 -9.52
N SER A 149 -4.94 -16.08 -9.39
CA SER A 149 -4.52 -14.97 -8.55
C SER A 149 -3.66 -13.99 -9.33
N ASN A 150 -3.68 -12.71 -8.96
CA ASN A 150 -2.70 -11.73 -9.40
C ASN A 150 -1.41 -11.81 -8.56
N ALA A 151 -0.38 -11.06 -8.98
CA ALA A 151 0.91 -11.05 -8.30
C ALA A 151 0.93 -10.20 -7.01
N SER A 152 0.12 -9.17 -6.91
CA SER A 152 -0.28 -8.41 -5.71
C SER A 152 -1.10 -7.17 -6.10
N LEU A 153 -1.69 -6.50 -5.10
CA LEU A 153 -2.27 -5.16 -5.17
C LEU A 153 -1.62 -4.24 -4.14
N LEU A 154 -2.18 -3.02 -3.99
CA LEU A 154 -1.59 -1.96 -3.17
C LEU A 154 -1.78 -2.21 -1.67
N ASP A 155 -3.01 -2.49 -1.25
CA ASP A 155 -3.43 -2.85 0.11
C ASP A 155 -4.79 -3.55 0.11
N GLU A 156 -5.23 -4.03 1.26
CA GLU A 156 -6.48 -4.78 1.39
C GLU A 156 -7.70 -3.93 1.04
N ALA A 157 -7.78 -2.69 1.49
CA ALA A 157 -8.92 -1.81 1.23
C ALA A 157 -9.05 -1.45 -0.26
N THR A 158 -7.93 -1.22 -0.94
CA THR A 158 -7.90 -1.02 -2.39
C THR A 158 -8.37 -2.28 -3.12
N ALA A 159 -7.94 -3.47 -2.66
CA ALA A 159 -8.36 -4.73 -3.23
C ALA A 159 -9.88 -4.95 -3.06
N ALA A 160 -10.45 -4.58 -1.92
CA ALA A 160 -11.90 -4.61 -1.68
C ALA A 160 -12.68 -3.73 -2.68
N ALA A 161 -12.23 -2.50 -2.89
CA ALA A 161 -12.86 -1.57 -3.84
C ALA A 161 -12.72 -2.04 -5.30
N GLU A 162 -11.58 -2.63 -5.67
CA GLU A 162 -11.39 -3.25 -6.99
C GLU A 162 -12.30 -4.48 -7.18
N ALA A 163 -12.57 -5.24 -6.12
CA ALA A 163 -13.48 -6.38 -6.18
C ALA A 163 -14.92 -5.95 -6.41
N MET A 164 -15.39 -4.88 -5.76
CA MET A 164 -16.68 -4.26 -6.04
C MET A 164 -16.79 -3.86 -7.51
N ALA A 165 -15.78 -3.15 -8.04
CA ALA A 165 -15.74 -2.73 -9.43
C ALA A 165 -15.72 -3.91 -10.41
N LEU A 166 -15.00 -5.00 -10.08
CA LEU A 166 -15.03 -6.25 -10.87
C LEU A 166 -16.42 -6.86 -10.89
N CYS A 167 -17.11 -6.94 -9.75
CA CYS A 167 -18.47 -7.47 -9.67
C CYS A 167 -19.41 -6.74 -10.63
N LYS A 168 -19.37 -5.42 -10.67
CA LYS A 168 -20.21 -4.63 -11.59
C LYS A 168 -19.86 -4.88 -13.05
N ARG A 169 -18.56 -4.94 -13.39
CA ARG A 169 -18.12 -5.21 -14.78
C ARG A 169 -18.51 -6.62 -15.25
N ALA A 170 -18.45 -7.59 -14.34
CA ALA A 170 -18.71 -9.00 -14.65
C ALA A 170 -20.20 -9.37 -14.60
N ASN A 171 -20.99 -8.63 -13.83
CA ASN A 171 -22.43 -8.86 -13.67
C ASN A 171 -23.23 -7.99 -14.64
N LYS A 172 -24.18 -8.62 -15.37
CA LYS A 172 -25.04 -7.94 -16.33
C LYS A 172 -26.32 -7.33 -15.71
N LYS A 173 -26.51 -7.47 -14.39
CA LYS A 173 -27.63 -6.84 -13.69
C LYS A 173 -27.58 -5.32 -13.81
N LYS A 174 -28.76 -4.71 -13.93
CA LYS A 174 -28.87 -3.24 -13.95
C LYS A 174 -28.73 -2.61 -12.57
N SER A 175 -28.89 -3.39 -11.50
CA SER A 175 -28.72 -2.92 -10.14
C SER A 175 -27.41 -2.15 -9.95
N VAL A 176 -27.43 -1.11 -9.14
CA VAL A 176 -26.27 -0.31 -8.72
C VAL A 176 -25.92 -0.53 -7.24
N THR A 177 -26.64 -1.42 -6.56
CA THR A 177 -26.49 -1.65 -5.13
C THR A 177 -25.47 -2.78 -4.87
N PHE A 178 -24.50 -2.50 -4.02
CA PHE A 178 -23.48 -3.43 -3.52
C PHE A 178 -23.66 -3.58 -2.01
N PHE A 179 -23.80 -4.81 -1.55
CA PHE A 179 -23.95 -5.10 -0.12
C PHE A 179 -22.57 -5.34 0.51
N VAL A 180 -22.34 -4.76 1.68
CA VAL A 180 -21.12 -4.94 2.47
C VAL A 180 -21.50 -5.41 3.87
N ASP A 181 -20.93 -6.52 4.28
CA ASP A 181 -21.04 -7.06 5.64
C ASP A 181 -20.70 -5.98 6.68
N GLU A 182 -21.56 -5.79 7.67
CA GLU A 182 -21.35 -4.84 8.77
C GLU A 182 -20.07 -5.11 9.57
N ASN A 183 -19.58 -6.35 9.55
CA ASN A 183 -18.33 -6.78 10.17
C ASN A 183 -17.10 -6.64 9.25
N THR A 184 -17.22 -5.96 8.12
CA THR A 184 -16.07 -5.56 7.29
C THR A 184 -15.20 -4.57 8.04
N HIS A 185 -13.87 -4.67 7.89
CA HIS A 185 -12.96 -3.71 8.51
C HIS A 185 -13.31 -2.27 8.12
N PRO A 186 -13.38 -1.31 9.08
CA PRO A 186 -13.84 0.06 8.81
C PRO A 186 -13.05 0.77 7.71
N GLN A 187 -11.73 0.55 7.64
CA GLN A 187 -10.88 1.10 6.58
C GLN A 187 -11.25 0.55 5.19
N ASN A 188 -11.59 -0.73 5.09
CA ASN A 188 -12.03 -1.34 3.83
C ASN A 188 -13.36 -0.74 3.38
N LEU A 189 -14.32 -0.63 4.30
CA LEU A 189 -15.63 -0.02 4.03
C LEU A 189 -15.49 1.44 3.59
N SER A 190 -14.60 2.22 4.23
CA SER A 190 -14.36 3.62 3.85
C SER A 190 -13.85 3.75 2.43
N VAL A 191 -12.84 2.97 2.02
CA VAL A 191 -12.30 3.00 0.65
C VAL A 191 -13.33 2.51 -0.37
N ILE A 192 -14.15 1.50 -0.03
CA ILE A 192 -15.28 1.05 -0.87
C ILE A 192 -16.25 2.21 -1.11
N ARG A 193 -16.65 2.94 -0.06
CA ARG A 193 -17.57 4.08 -0.16
C ARG A 193 -16.99 5.21 -0.99
N THR A 194 -15.73 5.60 -0.76
CA THR A 194 -15.05 6.62 -1.56
C THR A 194 -15.04 6.26 -3.04
N ARG A 195 -14.80 4.98 -3.36
CA ARG A 195 -14.75 4.50 -4.74
C ARG A 195 -16.15 4.38 -5.37
N ALA A 196 -17.15 3.95 -4.59
CA ALA A 196 -18.52 3.75 -5.01
C ALA A 196 -19.20 5.07 -5.43
N GLU A 197 -18.87 6.17 -4.76
CA GLU A 197 -19.48 7.47 -4.98
C GLU A 197 -19.42 7.90 -6.45
N TYR A 198 -18.23 7.89 -7.05
CA TYR A 198 -18.06 8.31 -8.44
C TYR A 198 -18.38 7.22 -9.48
N PHE A 199 -18.53 5.97 -9.03
CA PHE A 199 -19.08 4.92 -9.88
C PHE A 199 -20.62 4.92 -9.90
N GLY A 200 -21.25 5.77 -9.09
CA GLY A 200 -22.71 5.80 -8.94
C GLY A 200 -23.27 4.52 -8.31
N PHE A 201 -22.51 3.88 -7.42
CA PHE A 201 -22.96 2.68 -6.70
C PHE A 201 -23.50 3.04 -5.34
N GLU A 202 -24.58 2.38 -4.96
CA GLU A 202 -25.16 2.45 -3.63
C GLU A 202 -24.55 1.37 -2.74
N ILE A 203 -24.02 1.76 -1.57
CA ILE A 203 -23.47 0.83 -0.58
C ILE A 203 -24.48 0.63 0.55
N VAL A 204 -24.95 -0.61 0.67
CA VAL A 204 -25.78 -1.06 1.78
C VAL A 204 -24.93 -1.88 2.73
N THR A 205 -24.97 -1.55 4.01
CA THR A 205 -24.29 -2.31 5.09
C THR A 205 -25.30 -3.01 5.97
N GLY A 206 -25.06 -4.25 6.33
CA GLY A 206 -25.95 -5.03 7.18
C GLY A 206 -25.41 -6.43 7.46
N ASN A 207 -26.24 -7.26 8.07
CA ASN A 207 -25.92 -8.65 8.35
C ASN A 207 -26.18 -9.53 7.10
N PRO A 208 -25.15 -10.11 6.49
CA PRO A 208 -25.33 -10.90 5.25
C PRO A 208 -26.15 -12.18 5.46
N ALA A 209 -26.35 -12.64 6.69
CA ALA A 209 -27.16 -13.83 6.97
C ALA A 209 -28.68 -13.55 7.00
N THR A 210 -29.10 -12.28 7.07
CA THR A 210 -30.53 -11.91 7.26
C THR A 210 -31.04 -10.86 6.27
N ASP A 211 -30.15 -10.03 5.70
CA ASP A 211 -30.57 -8.81 5.03
C ASP A 211 -30.48 -8.87 3.50
N LEU A 212 -29.79 -9.86 2.93
CA LEU A 212 -29.56 -9.94 1.48
C LEU A 212 -30.84 -9.95 0.66
N ALA A 213 -31.86 -10.67 1.13
CA ALA A 213 -33.15 -10.80 0.43
C ALA A 213 -33.94 -9.49 0.29
N GLN A 214 -33.54 -8.47 1.05
CA GLN A 214 -34.26 -7.17 1.07
C GLN A 214 -33.81 -6.25 -0.07
N HIS A 215 -32.75 -6.61 -0.82
CA HIS A 215 -32.11 -5.71 -1.79
C HIS A 215 -31.91 -6.38 -3.16
N ASP A 216 -31.97 -5.59 -4.24
CA ASP A 216 -31.56 -6.03 -5.57
C ASP A 216 -30.05 -5.76 -5.76
N LEU A 217 -29.22 -6.79 -5.61
CA LEU A 217 -27.77 -6.66 -5.50
C LEU A 217 -27.05 -7.09 -6.77
N PHE A 218 -26.01 -6.34 -7.18
CA PHE A 218 -25.06 -6.82 -8.19
C PHE A 218 -23.88 -7.59 -7.58
N GLY A 219 -23.60 -7.39 -6.30
CA GLY A 219 -22.54 -8.08 -5.58
C GLY A 219 -22.67 -7.93 -4.07
N VAL A 220 -22.01 -8.82 -3.35
CA VAL A 220 -21.98 -8.90 -1.88
C VAL A 220 -20.54 -9.07 -1.44
N LEU A 221 -20.11 -8.33 -0.41
CA LEU A 221 -18.82 -8.52 0.24
C LEU A 221 -19.06 -9.05 1.66
N VAL A 222 -18.35 -10.13 2.00
CA VAL A 222 -18.38 -10.78 3.32
C VAL A 222 -16.97 -10.79 3.88
N GLN A 223 -16.80 -10.43 5.16
CA GLN A 223 -15.51 -10.51 5.85
C GLN A 223 -15.38 -11.87 6.56
N TYR A 224 -14.23 -12.56 6.41
CA TYR A 224 -14.05 -13.93 6.88
C TYR A 224 -12.62 -14.17 7.44
N PRO A 225 -12.46 -14.20 8.77
CA PRO A 225 -13.41 -13.81 9.82
C PRO A 225 -13.79 -12.32 9.79
N GLY A 226 -14.90 -11.95 10.43
CA GLY A 226 -15.33 -10.58 10.58
C GLY A 226 -14.38 -9.73 11.44
N SER A 227 -14.53 -8.42 11.42
CA SER A 227 -13.80 -7.50 12.31
C SER A 227 -14.04 -7.80 13.79
N ASP A 228 -15.23 -8.29 14.14
CA ASP A 228 -15.58 -8.75 15.49
C ASP A 228 -14.92 -10.08 15.85
N GLY A 229 -14.33 -10.78 14.89
CA GLY A 229 -13.71 -12.10 15.01
C GLY A 229 -14.66 -13.27 14.68
N ALA A 230 -15.92 -13.00 14.38
CA ALA A 230 -16.90 -14.06 14.11
C ALA A 230 -16.61 -14.76 12.78
N ILE A 231 -16.73 -16.09 12.79
CA ILE A 231 -16.70 -16.93 11.59
C ILE A 231 -18.15 -17.24 11.19
N CYS A 232 -18.61 -16.62 10.11
CA CYS A 232 -19.97 -16.81 9.60
C CYS A 232 -20.13 -18.11 8.81
N ASN A 233 -21.39 -18.53 8.60
CA ASN A 233 -21.72 -19.61 7.66
C ASN A 233 -21.63 -19.10 6.21
N LEU A 234 -20.40 -19.00 5.70
CA LEU A 234 -20.11 -18.45 4.39
C LEU A 234 -20.84 -19.17 3.26
N LYS A 235 -21.02 -20.50 3.36
CA LYS A 235 -21.69 -21.29 2.31
C LYS A 235 -23.14 -20.87 2.10
N SER A 236 -23.90 -20.67 3.18
CA SER A 236 -25.31 -20.25 3.06
C SER A 236 -25.47 -18.85 2.48
N ILE A 237 -24.58 -17.93 2.88
CA ILE A 237 -24.56 -16.56 2.34
C ILE A 237 -24.24 -16.55 0.84
N ILE A 238 -23.26 -17.36 0.42
CA ILE A 238 -22.90 -17.49 -1.01
C ILE A 238 -24.07 -18.03 -1.81
N ASP A 239 -24.74 -19.08 -1.33
CA ASP A 239 -25.88 -19.69 -2.03
C ASP A 239 -27.03 -18.70 -2.20
N GLU A 240 -27.40 -17.98 -1.14
CA GLU A 240 -28.47 -16.97 -1.19
C GLU A 240 -28.12 -15.82 -2.15
N ALA A 241 -26.89 -15.31 -2.11
CA ALA A 241 -26.45 -14.27 -3.04
C ALA A 241 -26.49 -14.73 -4.51
N HIS A 242 -26.07 -15.98 -4.78
CA HIS A 242 -26.09 -16.56 -6.11
C HIS A 242 -27.51 -16.80 -6.63
N GLU A 243 -28.46 -17.17 -5.77
CA GLU A 243 -29.88 -17.29 -6.14
C GLU A 243 -30.40 -15.95 -6.69
N GLN A 244 -29.94 -14.84 -6.13
CA GLN A 244 -30.24 -13.49 -6.60
C GLN A 244 -29.38 -13.05 -7.80
N LYS A 245 -28.45 -13.87 -8.28
CA LYS A 245 -27.45 -13.55 -9.32
C LYS A 245 -26.50 -12.42 -8.92
N ALA A 246 -26.27 -12.20 -7.64
CA ALA A 246 -25.22 -11.33 -7.12
C ALA A 246 -23.90 -12.13 -7.09
N LEU A 247 -22.76 -11.45 -7.38
CA LEU A 247 -21.44 -12.04 -7.22
C LEU A 247 -20.98 -11.91 -5.78
N VAL A 248 -20.25 -12.91 -5.28
CA VAL A 248 -19.77 -12.91 -3.90
C VAL A 248 -18.26 -12.67 -3.82
N VAL A 249 -17.90 -11.64 -3.07
CA VAL A 249 -16.54 -11.24 -2.72
C VAL A 249 -16.31 -11.61 -1.26
N VAL A 250 -15.17 -12.25 -0.97
CA VAL A 250 -14.79 -12.59 0.40
C VAL A 250 -13.49 -11.89 0.75
N GLY A 251 -13.52 -11.02 1.77
CA GLY A 251 -12.34 -10.48 2.42
C GLY A 251 -11.83 -11.48 3.44
N ALA A 252 -10.66 -12.08 3.22
CA ALA A 252 -10.19 -13.22 3.99
C ALA A 252 -8.85 -12.96 4.68
N ASP A 253 -8.76 -13.36 5.94
CA ASP A 253 -7.48 -13.46 6.63
C ASP A 253 -6.70 -14.69 6.14
N ILE A 254 -5.51 -14.47 5.61
CA ILE A 254 -4.72 -15.54 4.97
C ILE A 254 -4.25 -16.64 5.95
N MET A 255 -3.99 -16.30 7.22
CA MET A 255 -3.55 -17.28 8.22
C MET A 255 -4.72 -18.14 8.69
N SER A 256 -5.92 -17.57 8.79
CA SER A 256 -7.13 -18.33 9.11
C SER A 256 -7.45 -19.37 8.03
N LEU A 257 -7.18 -19.05 6.76
CA LEU A 257 -7.39 -19.98 5.62
C LEU A 257 -6.47 -21.21 5.66
N VAL A 258 -5.46 -21.24 6.49
CA VAL A 258 -4.66 -22.45 6.74
C VAL A 258 -5.49 -23.51 7.47
N LEU A 259 -6.47 -23.11 8.27
CA LEU A 259 -7.34 -23.97 9.07
C LEU A 259 -8.80 -23.97 8.62
N LEU A 260 -9.31 -22.86 8.09
CA LEU A 260 -10.70 -22.70 7.66
C LEU A 260 -10.90 -23.20 6.23
N ARG A 261 -12.10 -23.69 5.95
CA ARG A 261 -12.51 -24.03 4.57
C ARG A 261 -12.34 -22.83 3.66
N SER A 262 -11.75 -23.07 2.50
CA SER A 262 -11.43 -21.99 1.56
C SER A 262 -12.70 -21.39 0.94
N PRO A 263 -12.75 -20.06 0.77
CA PRO A 263 -13.91 -19.42 0.15
C PRO A 263 -14.18 -19.88 -1.28
N GLY A 264 -13.13 -20.24 -2.04
CA GLY A 264 -13.27 -20.78 -3.40
C GLY A 264 -14.00 -22.12 -3.43
N GLU A 265 -13.67 -23.05 -2.51
CA GLU A 265 -14.38 -24.33 -2.34
C GLU A 265 -15.84 -24.10 -1.99
N LEU A 266 -16.12 -23.10 -1.15
CA LEU A 266 -17.49 -22.75 -0.74
C LEU A 266 -18.29 -22.05 -1.84
N GLY A 267 -17.64 -21.60 -2.94
CA GLY A 267 -18.30 -21.06 -4.11
C GLY A 267 -18.09 -19.57 -4.36
N ALA A 268 -17.27 -18.87 -3.57
CA ALA A 268 -16.97 -17.44 -3.78
C ALA A 268 -16.52 -17.13 -5.22
N ASP A 269 -16.81 -15.94 -5.72
CA ASP A 269 -16.41 -15.50 -7.06
C ASP A 269 -15.06 -14.76 -7.05
N VAL A 270 -14.78 -14.01 -5.98
CA VAL A 270 -13.55 -13.26 -5.74
C VAL A 270 -13.15 -13.40 -4.28
N VAL A 271 -11.86 -13.54 -4.01
CA VAL A 271 -11.29 -13.52 -2.66
C VAL A 271 -10.15 -12.51 -2.64
N PHE A 272 -10.14 -11.63 -1.66
CA PHE A 272 -9.07 -10.66 -1.43
C PHE A 272 -8.66 -10.65 0.04
N GLY A 273 -7.53 -10.03 0.35
CA GLY A 273 -7.04 -9.84 1.71
C GLY A 273 -5.62 -9.32 1.72
N SER A 274 -5.00 -9.27 2.89
CA SER A 274 -3.60 -8.91 3.06
C SER A 274 -2.73 -10.13 3.31
N SER A 275 -1.55 -10.19 2.68
CA SER A 275 -0.55 -11.22 3.00
C SER A 275 0.43 -10.80 4.10
N GLN A 276 0.18 -9.68 4.79
CA GLN A 276 1.06 -9.08 5.79
C GLN A 276 1.52 -10.08 6.85
N ARG A 277 0.61 -10.86 7.42
CA ARG A 277 0.94 -11.80 8.50
C ARG A 277 1.77 -13.03 8.04
N PHE A 278 2.13 -13.10 6.76
CA PHE A 278 3.13 -14.03 6.24
C PHE A 278 4.50 -13.34 6.18
N GLY A 279 5.05 -13.00 7.34
CA GLY A 279 6.42 -12.54 7.51
C GLY A 279 6.70 -11.09 7.08
N VAL A 280 5.71 -10.21 7.07
CA VAL A 280 5.91 -8.77 6.82
C VAL A 280 5.62 -7.98 8.10
N PRO A 281 6.55 -7.14 8.59
CA PRO A 281 6.33 -6.33 9.77
C PRO A 281 5.10 -5.42 9.67
N LEU A 282 4.53 -5.03 10.80
CA LEU A 282 3.39 -4.08 10.87
C LEU A 282 3.70 -2.74 10.22
N GLY A 283 4.90 -2.20 10.49
CA GLY A 283 5.42 -1.01 9.85
C GLY A 283 4.45 0.15 9.81
N PHE A 284 3.71 0.40 10.87
CA PHE A 284 2.72 1.48 10.98
C PHE A 284 1.70 1.50 9.83
N GLY A 285 1.38 0.33 9.29
CA GLY A 285 0.39 0.15 8.23
C GLY A 285 0.93 -0.14 6.84
N GLY A 286 2.21 -0.28 6.69
CA GLY A 286 2.69 -0.75 5.40
C GLY A 286 3.98 -0.14 4.86
N PRO A 287 4.30 -0.50 3.61
CA PRO A 287 3.40 -1.13 2.64
C PRO A 287 3.13 -2.61 2.93
N HIS A 288 1.96 -3.12 2.51
CA HIS A 288 1.61 -4.53 2.59
C HIS A 288 1.09 -5.04 1.25
N ALA A 289 1.47 -6.25 0.86
CA ALA A 289 0.97 -6.85 -0.36
C ALA A 289 -0.45 -7.39 -0.13
N ALA A 290 -1.44 -6.78 -0.79
CA ALA A 290 -2.75 -7.39 -0.88
C ALA A 290 -2.77 -8.49 -1.93
N PHE A 291 -3.53 -9.53 -1.69
CA PHE A 291 -3.84 -10.53 -2.70
C PHE A 291 -5.24 -10.33 -3.29
N PHE A 292 -5.39 -10.81 -4.51
CA PHE A 292 -6.66 -10.78 -5.22
C PHE A 292 -6.76 -12.03 -6.09
N ALA A 293 -7.72 -12.89 -5.79
CA ALA A 293 -7.95 -14.14 -6.48
C ALA A 293 -9.39 -14.25 -6.98
N SER A 294 -9.60 -14.94 -8.09
CA SER A 294 -10.92 -15.08 -8.71
C SER A 294 -11.10 -16.39 -9.46
N LYS A 295 -12.34 -16.71 -9.82
CA LYS A 295 -12.62 -17.75 -10.81
C LYS A 295 -12.01 -17.36 -12.16
N ASP A 296 -11.52 -18.34 -12.94
CA ASP A 296 -10.85 -18.11 -14.24
C ASP A 296 -11.72 -17.34 -15.24
N LYS A 297 -13.05 -17.53 -15.19
CA LYS A 297 -14.01 -16.81 -16.06
C LYS A 297 -13.89 -15.28 -15.94
N TYR A 298 -13.33 -14.73 -14.85
CA TYR A 298 -13.15 -13.31 -14.62
C TYR A 298 -11.75 -12.78 -14.98
N LYS A 299 -10.86 -13.60 -15.50
CA LYS A 299 -9.45 -13.25 -15.81
C LYS A 299 -9.26 -11.97 -16.64
N ARG A 300 -10.26 -11.57 -17.46
CA ARG A 300 -10.21 -10.32 -18.23
C ARG A 300 -10.65 -9.08 -17.44
N SER A 301 -11.19 -9.27 -16.25
CA SER A 301 -11.67 -8.22 -15.36
C SER A 301 -10.86 -8.06 -14.08
N ILE A 302 -9.95 -9.00 -13.78
CA ILE A 302 -9.10 -8.95 -12.58
C ILE A 302 -8.15 -7.74 -12.64
N PRO A 303 -7.95 -6.98 -11.55
CA PRO A 303 -6.98 -5.90 -11.48
C PRO A 303 -5.56 -6.43 -11.24
N GLY A 304 -4.57 -5.55 -11.36
CA GLY A 304 -3.17 -5.84 -11.03
C GLY A 304 -2.44 -6.74 -12.05
N ARG A 305 -1.19 -7.03 -11.76
CA ARG A 305 -0.31 -7.80 -12.66
C ARG A 305 -0.51 -9.30 -12.47
N ILE A 306 -0.38 -10.05 -13.54
CA ILE A 306 -0.39 -11.52 -13.54
C ILE A 306 0.92 -11.98 -14.15
N ILE A 307 1.62 -12.88 -13.47
CA ILE A 307 2.79 -13.55 -13.99
C ILE A 307 2.34 -14.81 -14.72
N GLY A 308 2.87 -15.01 -15.91
CA GLY A 308 2.58 -16.18 -16.74
C GLY A 308 3.83 -16.82 -17.28
N VAL A 309 3.71 -18.09 -17.65
CA VAL A 309 4.77 -18.87 -18.27
C VAL A 309 4.71 -18.70 -19.79
N SER A 310 5.86 -18.44 -20.41
CA SER A 310 6.08 -18.29 -21.82
C SER A 310 7.31 -19.13 -22.23
N ILE A 311 7.81 -18.90 -23.40
CA ILE A 311 9.07 -19.47 -23.89
C ILE A 311 10.01 -18.37 -24.36
N ASP A 312 11.32 -18.58 -24.21
CA ASP A 312 12.35 -17.71 -24.75
C ASP A 312 12.61 -18.01 -26.24
N THR A 313 13.54 -17.27 -26.86
CA THR A 313 13.94 -17.45 -28.27
C THR A 313 14.59 -18.80 -28.54
N LYS A 314 15.01 -19.54 -27.51
CA LYS A 314 15.62 -20.87 -27.60
C LYS A 314 14.62 -21.99 -27.25
N GLY A 315 13.34 -21.65 -27.05
CA GLY A 315 12.26 -22.59 -26.68
C GLY A 315 12.28 -23.04 -25.23
N LYS A 316 13.05 -22.40 -24.33
CA LYS A 316 13.07 -22.72 -22.91
C LYS A 316 11.96 -21.96 -22.17
N PRO A 317 11.42 -22.51 -21.06
CA PRO A 317 10.47 -21.78 -20.22
C PRO A 317 11.04 -20.43 -19.77
N ALA A 318 10.22 -19.39 -19.89
CA ALA A 318 10.53 -18.03 -19.44
C ALA A 318 9.29 -17.40 -18.82
N LEU A 319 9.48 -16.56 -17.84
CA LEU A 319 8.39 -15.87 -17.14
C LEU A 319 8.22 -14.45 -17.66
N ARG A 320 6.99 -13.97 -17.66
CA ARG A 320 6.66 -12.59 -18.04
C ARG A 320 5.32 -12.16 -17.45
N MET A 321 5.05 -10.87 -17.48
CA MET A 321 3.69 -10.37 -17.23
C MET A 321 2.75 -10.82 -18.35
N ALA A 322 1.59 -11.34 -17.95
CA ALA A 322 0.58 -11.91 -18.84
C ALA A 322 -0.71 -11.07 -18.87
N MET A 323 -1.50 -11.24 -19.94
CA MET A 323 -2.83 -10.62 -20.09
C MET A 323 -2.85 -9.09 -19.98
N GLN A 324 -1.83 -8.42 -20.44
CA GLN A 324 -1.63 -6.96 -20.33
C GLN A 324 -2.69 -6.13 -21.08
N THR A 325 -3.44 -6.72 -22.03
CA THR A 325 -4.46 -6.01 -22.82
C THR A 325 -5.60 -5.39 -22.01
N ARG A 326 -5.75 -5.72 -20.73
CA ARG A 326 -6.73 -5.12 -19.81
C ARG A 326 -6.19 -3.92 -19.04
N GLU A 327 -4.88 -3.64 -19.15
CA GLU A 327 -4.18 -2.69 -18.32
C GLU A 327 -4.18 -1.26 -18.89
N GLN A 328 -3.94 -0.27 -18.03
CA GLN A 328 -4.07 1.16 -18.34
C GLN A 328 -3.09 1.65 -19.42
N HIS A 329 -1.90 1.07 -19.54
CA HIS A 329 -0.93 1.46 -20.58
C HIS A 329 -1.38 1.08 -21.99
N ILE A 330 -2.34 0.14 -22.12
CA ILE A 330 -2.93 -0.26 -23.42
C ILE A 330 -4.33 0.34 -23.58
N ARG A 331 -5.17 0.25 -22.55
CA ARG A 331 -6.60 0.62 -22.65
C ARG A 331 -6.92 2.04 -22.22
N ARG A 332 -5.99 2.72 -21.54
CA ARG A 332 -6.17 4.11 -21.05
C ARG A 332 -7.48 4.25 -20.25
N GLU A 333 -8.39 5.13 -20.63
CA GLU A 333 -9.70 5.36 -20.00
C GLU A 333 -10.63 4.13 -19.98
N LYS A 334 -10.37 3.13 -20.82
CA LYS A 334 -11.11 1.85 -20.86
C LYS A 334 -10.46 0.74 -20.06
N ALA A 335 -9.44 1.03 -19.27
CA ALA A 335 -8.80 0.06 -18.41
C ALA A 335 -9.70 -0.41 -17.27
N ASN A 336 -9.43 -1.59 -16.74
CA ASN A 336 -10.19 -2.14 -15.61
C ASN A 336 -9.88 -1.40 -14.30
N SER A 337 -8.68 -0.85 -14.18
CA SER A 337 -8.15 -0.18 -12.99
C SER A 337 -7.03 0.78 -13.40
N ASN A 338 -6.74 1.78 -12.57
CA ASN A 338 -5.58 2.65 -12.72
C ASN A 338 -4.28 2.06 -12.11
N ILE A 339 -4.35 0.94 -11.40
CA ILE A 339 -3.19 0.32 -10.73
C ILE A 339 -2.15 -0.07 -11.77
N CYS A 340 -0.93 0.48 -11.63
CA CYS A 340 0.20 0.27 -12.55
C CYS A 340 1.24 -0.68 -11.95
N THR A 341 1.72 -0.39 -10.76
CA THR A 341 2.73 -1.15 -10.02
C THR A 341 2.12 -1.96 -8.89
N ALA A 342 2.87 -2.94 -8.37
CA ALA A 342 2.43 -3.85 -7.33
C ALA A 342 3.45 -3.89 -6.18
N GLN A 343 3.03 -4.34 -5.00
CA GLN A 343 3.89 -4.51 -3.81
C GLN A 343 4.77 -5.76 -3.95
N ALA A 344 5.74 -5.71 -4.86
CA ALA A 344 6.50 -6.89 -5.30
C ALA A 344 7.43 -7.45 -4.21
N LEU A 345 8.19 -6.62 -3.48
CA LEU A 345 9.09 -7.07 -2.40
C LEU A 345 8.32 -7.82 -1.31
N LEU A 346 7.20 -7.25 -0.87
CA LEU A 346 6.39 -7.79 0.21
C LEU A 346 5.67 -9.08 -0.20
N ALA A 347 5.24 -9.17 -1.47
CA ALA A 347 4.73 -10.40 -2.05
C ALA A 347 5.83 -11.49 -2.11
N ASN A 348 7.06 -11.11 -2.47
CA ASN A 348 8.21 -12.02 -2.44
C ASN A 348 8.50 -12.50 -1.00
N MET A 349 8.48 -11.59 -0.01
CA MET A 349 8.67 -11.96 1.41
C MET A 349 7.61 -12.94 1.88
N SER A 350 6.33 -12.68 1.58
CA SER A 350 5.22 -13.58 1.94
C SER A 350 5.35 -14.95 1.25
N SER A 351 5.77 -14.97 -0.01
CA SER A 351 6.08 -16.21 -0.73
C SER A 351 7.21 -16.98 -0.05
N PHE A 352 8.31 -16.31 0.30
CA PHE A 352 9.43 -16.94 0.99
C PHE A 352 9.08 -17.43 2.39
N TYR A 353 8.21 -16.72 3.11
CA TYR A 353 7.68 -17.17 4.39
C TYR A 353 6.94 -18.50 4.24
N ALA A 354 6.05 -18.60 3.25
CA ALA A 354 5.32 -19.85 2.97
C ALA A 354 6.26 -20.99 2.52
N VAL A 355 7.28 -20.69 1.71
CA VAL A 355 8.30 -21.66 1.28
C VAL A 355 9.12 -22.17 2.46
N TYR A 356 9.51 -21.27 3.38
CA TYR A 356 10.33 -21.62 4.55
C TYR A 356 9.58 -22.47 5.57
N HIS A 357 8.34 -22.08 5.92
CA HIS A 357 7.53 -22.80 6.88
C HIS A 357 6.88 -24.06 6.30
N GLY A 358 6.52 -24.03 5.04
CA GLY A 358 5.77 -25.08 4.38
C GLY A 358 4.38 -25.31 4.99
N PRO A 359 3.61 -26.25 4.46
CA PRO A 359 2.24 -26.52 4.95
C PRO A 359 2.22 -26.94 6.43
N LYS A 360 3.22 -27.71 6.89
CA LYS A 360 3.31 -28.16 8.27
C LYS A 360 3.60 -27.01 9.23
N GLY A 361 4.54 -26.14 8.89
CA GLY A 361 4.92 -24.97 9.72
C GLY A 361 3.75 -24.00 9.82
N LEU A 362 3.10 -23.67 8.71
CA LEU A 362 1.93 -22.78 8.70
C LEU A 362 0.77 -23.33 9.53
N ARG A 363 0.48 -24.65 9.42
CA ARG A 363 -0.53 -25.29 10.28
C ARG A 363 -0.16 -25.22 11.75
N THR A 364 1.12 -25.36 12.10
CA THR A 364 1.59 -25.24 13.50
C THR A 364 1.37 -23.84 14.03
N ILE A 365 1.71 -22.80 13.23
CA ILE A 365 1.51 -21.39 13.60
C ILE A 365 0.03 -21.07 13.77
N ALA A 366 -0.79 -21.40 12.78
CA ALA A 366 -2.23 -21.13 12.81
C ALA A 366 -2.94 -21.85 13.98
N ASN A 367 -2.62 -23.13 14.22
CA ASN A 367 -3.16 -23.87 15.36
C ASN A 367 -2.73 -23.24 16.70
N ARG A 368 -1.48 -22.80 16.85
CA ARG A 368 -1.02 -22.14 18.08
C ARG A 368 -1.80 -20.85 18.37
N ILE A 369 -2.03 -20.03 17.35
CA ILE A 369 -2.84 -18.81 17.47
C ILE A 369 -4.25 -19.17 17.92
N GLN A 370 -4.92 -20.06 17.20
CA GLN A 370 -6.29 -20.45 17.51
C GLN A 370 -6.41 -21.09 18.90
N ARG A 371 -5.46 -21.92 19.30
CA ARG A 371 -5.46 -22.58 20.63
C ARG A 371 -5.28 -21.58 21.76
N PHE A 372 -4.38 -20.59 21.63
CA PHE A 372 -4.25 -19.53 22.62
C PHE A 372 -5.55 -18.68 22.72
N THR A 373 -6.19 -18.42 21.58
CA THR A 373 -7.47 -17.69 21.57
C THR A 373 -8.57 -18.49 22.25
N ALA A 374 -8.66 -19.80 22.02
CA ALA A 374 -9.63 -20.66 22.69
C ALA A 374 -9.40 -20.75 24.20
N ILE A 375 -8.14 -20.87 24.63
CA ILE A 375 -7.77 -20.85 26.04
C ILE A 375 -8.15 -19.53 26.70
N LEU A 376 -7.83 -18.41 26.04
CA LEU A 376 -8.19 -17.08 26.54
C LEU A 376 -9.72 -16.95 26.66
N ALA A 377 -10.47 -17.35 25.65
CA ALA A 377 -11.94 -17.30 25.66
C ALA A 377 -12.54 -18.11 26.80
N ALA A 378 -12.08 -19.35 26.99
CA ALA A 378 -12.55 -20.23 28.06
C ALA A 378 -12.29 -19.64 29.46
N GLN A 379 -11.11 -19.09 29.66
CA GLN A 379 -10.75 -18.49 30.96
C GLN A 379 -11.49 -17.16 31.21
N LEU A 380 -11.65 -16.32 30.20
CA LEU A 380 -12.42 -15.06 30.30
C LEU A 380 -13.90 -15.34 30.60
N GLU A 381 -14.48 -16.38 30.03
CA GLU A 381 -15.84 -16.82 30.34
C GLU A 381 -15.98 -17.14 31.84
N THR A 382 -15.01 -17.86 32.43
CA THR A 382 -15.03 -18.17 33.87
C THR A 382 -14.91 -16.92 34.76
N LEU A 383 -14.31 -15.85 34.21
CA LEU A 383 -14.16 -14.54 34.89
C LEU A 383 -15.38 -13.62 34.67
N GLY A 384 -16.40 -14.09 33.93
CA GLY A 384 -17.62 -13.32 33.67
C GLY A 384 -17.53 -12.42 32.42
N PHE A 385 -16.58 -12.65 31.56
CA PHE A 385 -16.41 -11.95 30.26
C PHE A 385 -16.54 -12.92 29.09
N PRO A 386 -17.73 -13.52 28.85
CA PRO A 386 -17.92 -14.43 27.71
C PRO A 386 -17.75 -13.69 26.39
N SER A 387 -17.13 -14.36 25.40
CA SER A 387 -17.04 -13.80 24.06
C SER A 387 -18.42 -13.72 23.39
N SER A 388 -18.68 -12.64 22.67
CA SER A 388 -19.86 -12.51 21.80
C SER A 388 -19.85 -13.54 20.65
N ASN A 389 -18.65 -13.97 20.24
CA ASN A 389 -18.47 -14.91 19.14
C ASN A 389 -18.38 -16.33 19.68
N GLN A 390 -19.18 -17.26 19.13
CA GLN A 390 -19.06 -18.70 19.40
C GLN A 390 -17.95 -19.34 18.52
N ASN A 391 -17.88 -18.90 17.24
CA ASN A 391 -16.88 -19.35 16.29
C ASN A 391 -15.89 -18.24 16.04
N PHE A 392 -14.60 -18.53 16.22
CA PHE A 392 -13.50 -17.55 16.09
C PHE A 392 -12.19 -18.24 15.73
N PHE A 393 -11.31 -17.48 15.10
CA PHE A 393 -9.93 -17.92 14.84
C PHE A 393 -8.96 -17.31 15.87
N ASP A 394 -8.73 -15.98 15.80
CA ASP A 394 -7.72 -15.26 16.58
C ASP A 394 -8.27 -14.04 17.32
N THR A 395 -9.53 -13.68 17.10
CA THR A 395 -10.11 -12.44 17.61
C THR A 395 -11.37 -12.73 18.41
N LEU A 396 -11.43 -12.12 19.60
CA LEU A 396 -12.59 -12.16 20.50
C LEU A 396 -13.17 -10.76 20.66
N THR A 397 -14.50 -10.67 20.66
CA THR A 397 -15.23 -9.47 21.11
C THR A 397 -15.90 -9.75 22.46
N LEU A 398 -15.53 -8.99 23.45
CA LEU A 398 -15.83 -9.23 24.85
C LEU A 398 -16.68 -8.08 25.42
N PRO A 399 -17.96 -8.30 25.74
CA PRO A 399 -18.75 -7.37 26.54
C PRO A 399 -18.10 -7.11 27.90
N THR A 400 -18.02 -5.87 28.32
CA THR A 400 -17.28 -5.46 29.54
C THR A 400 -18.14 -5.16 30.74
N ASN A 401 -19.49 -5.25 30.61
CA ASN A 401 -20.43 -5.03 31.65
C ASN A 401 -20.26 -3.65 32.33
N GLY A 402 -20.03 -2.60 31.51
CA GLY A 402 -19.80 -1.23 31.97
C GLY A 402 -18.38 -0.92 32.44
N GLN A 403 -17.42 -1.84 32.29
CA GLN A 403 -16.04 -1.69 32.76
C GLN A 403 -15.06 -1.39 31.60
N GLN A 404 -15.55 -0.97 30.43
CA GLN A 404 -14.71 -0.79 29.23
C GLN A 404 -13.49 0.10 29.49
N ASP A 405 -13.71 1.29 30.06
CA ASP A 405 -12.63 2.27 30.30
C ASP A 405 -11.62 1.76 31.33
N GLU A 406 -12.10 1.10 32.40
CA GLU A 406 -11.22 0.58 33.44
C GLU A 406 -10.32 -0.55 32.93
N ILE A 407 -10.89 -1.51 32.20
CA ILE A 407 -10.12 -2.63 31.60
C ILE A 407 -9.16 -2.08 30.55
N TYR A 408 -9.62 -1.15 29.71
CA TYR A 408 -8.79 -0.53 28.68
C TYR A 408 -7.58 0.21 29.28
N GLN A 409 -7.80 0.97 30.37
CA GLN A 409 -6.69 1.67 31.05
C GLN A 409 -5.71 0.68 31.69
N ARG A 410 -6.21 -0.39 32.37
CA ARG A 410 -5.34 -1.45 32.89
C ARG A 410 -4.51 -2.11 31.79
N ALA A 411 -5.08 -2.26 30.61
CA ALA A 411 -4.33 -2.81 29.47
C ALA A 411 -3.19 -1.87 29.06
N LEU A 412 -3.46 -0.57 28.90
CA LEU A 412 -2.45 0.43 28.59
C LEU A 412 -1.34 0.47 29.64
N ASP A 413 -1.70 0.47 30.93
CA ASP A 413 -0.76 0.48 32.05
C ASP A 413 0.14 -0.79 32.07
N ALA A 414 -0.38 -1.91 31.57
CA ALA A 414 0.34 -3.17 31.43
C ALA A 414 1.13 -3.29 30.10
N GLY A 415 1.09 -2.29 29.24
CA GLY A 415 1.77 -2.30 27.94
C GLY A 415 1.04 -3.09 26.84
N TYR A 416 -0.30 -3.14 26.89
CA TYR A 416 -1.15 -3.81 25.91
C TYR A 416 -2.12 -2.84 25.24
N ASN A 417 -2.28 -2.94 23.94
CA ASN A 417 -3.26 -2.20 23.16
C ASN A 417 -4.44 -3.10 22.80
N LEU A 418 -5.60 -2.86 23.40
CA LEU A 418 -6.87 -3.49 23.05
C LEU A 418 -7.66 -2.60 22.09
N ARG A 419 -8.67 -3.15 21.44
CA ARG A 419 -9.56 -2.40 20.56
C ARG A 419 -10.87 -2.09 21.28
N ARG A 420 -11.32 -0.84 21.28
CA ARG A 420 -12.67 -0.47 21.74
C ARG A 420 -13.71 -0.90 20.72
N VAL A 421 -14.80 -1.53 21.17
CA VAL A 421 -15.92 -1.96 20.34
C VAL A 421 -17.21 -1.38 20.91
N GLY A 422 -17.80 -0.43 20.22
CA GLY A 422 -18.95 0.30 20.74
C GLY A 422 -18.64 0.97 22.09
N THR A 423 -19.65 1.08 22.93
CA THR A 423 -19.57 1.75 24.25
C THR A 423 -19.33 0.81 25.42
N ASP A 424 -19.41 -0.51 25.22
CA ASP A 424 -19.28 -1.51 26.30
C ASP A 424 -18.63 -2.82 25.81
N GLY A 425 -17.73 -2.78 24.87
CA GLY A 425 -17.03 -3.95 24.37
C GLY A 425 -15.55 -3.71 24.15
N LEU A 426 -14.73 -4.76 24.30
CA LEU A 426 -13.32 -4.77 23.93
C LEU A 426 -13.02 -5.90 22.96
N GLY A 427 -12.29 -5.59 21.91
CA GLY A 427 -11.73 -6.57 20.99
C GLY A 427 -10.33 -6.97 21.42
N VAL A 428 -10.04 -8.26 21.36
CA VAL A 428 -8.72 -8.83 21.64
C VAL A 428 -8.34 -9.75 20.50
N SER A 429 -7.30 -9.38 19.75
CA SER A 429 -6.74 -10.20 18.67
C SER A 429 -5.38 -10.75 19.08
N LEU A 430 -5.18 -12.05 18.88
CA LEU A 430 -3.91 -12.73 19.10
C LEU A 430 -3.22 -13.00 17.77
N ASP A 431 -1.90 -13.16 17.80
CA ASP A 431 -1.10 -13.35 16.60
C ASP A 431 0.06 -14.34 16.81
N GLU A 432 0.93 -14.45 15.83
CA GLU A 432 2.08 -15.36 15.85
C GLU A 432 3.03 -15.10 17.02
N THR A 433 3.12 -13.88 17.51
CA THR A 433 4.02 -13.48 18.60
C THR A 433 3.48 -13.82 19.99
N THR A 434 2.20 -14.20 20.07
CA THR A 434 1.52 -14.54 21.33
C THR A 434 2.18 -15.75 22.01
N GLN A 435 2.39 -15.60 23.32
CA GLN A 435 2.96 -16.63 24.21
C GLN A 435 2.09 -16.77 25.47
N THR A 436 2.37 -17.81 26.28
CA THR A 436 1.60 -18.08 27.50
C THR A 436 1.53 -16.89 28.47
N HIS A 437 2.62 -16.14 28.63
CA HIS A 437 2.63 -14.98 29.53
C HIS A 437 1.74 -13.82 29.03
N HIS A 438 1.51 -13.71 27.70
CA HIS A 438 0.55 -12.73 27.16
C HIS A 438 -0.89 -13.12 27.53
N VAL A 439 -1.25 -14.41 27.44
CA VAL A 439 -2.56 -14.91 27.89
C VAL A 439 -2.75 -14.63 29.37
N GLN A 440 -1.75 -14.94 30.19
CA GLN A 440 -1.77 -14.64 31.62
C GLN A 440 -1.98 -13.15 31.92
N ALA A 441 -1.26 -12.28 31.21
CA ALA A 441 -1.41 -10.83 31.37
C ALA A 441 -2.80 -10.35 31.01
N LEU A 442 -3.37 -10.84 29.91
CA LEU A 442 -4.73 -10.49 29.49
C LEU A 442 -5.77 -10.94 30.54
N LEU A 443 -5.64 -12.13 31.12
CA LEU A 443 -6.52 -12.58 32.20
C LEU A 443 -6.45 -11.65 33.41
N ASN A 444 -5.23 -11.25 33.83
CA ASN A 444 -5.04 -10.30 34.92
C ASN A 444 -5.61 -8.92 34.62
N ILE A 445 -5.50 -8.44 33.37
CA ILE A 445 -6.05 -7.15 32.90
C ILE A 445 -7.58 -7.15 33.02
N PHE A 446 -8.25 -8.20 32.54
CA PHE A 446 -9.70 -8.29 32.60
C PHE A 446 -10.21 -8.46 34.04
N SER A 447 -9.60 -9.32 34.83
CA SER A 447 -10.00 -9.59 36.20
C SER A 447 -9.68 -8.43 37.18
N GLY A 448 -8.67 -7.60 36.89
CA GLY A 448 -8.10 -6.62 37.81
C GLY A 448 -7.31 -7.24 38.99
N ALA A 449 -7.02 -8.55 38.95
CA ALA A 449 -6.30 -9.29 39.96
C ALA A 449 -5.42 -10.38 39.32
N GLN A 450 -4.51 -10.96 40.10
CA GLN A 450 -3.73 -12.12 39.68
C GLN A 450 -4.65 -13.32 39.50
N VAL A 451 -4.68 -13.91 38.31
CA VAL A 451 -5.44 -15.13 37.99
C VAL A 451 -4.47 -16.29 37.85
N GLU A 452 -4.79 -17.42 38.48
CA GLU A 452 -4.07 -18.66 38.23
C GLU A 452 -4.89 -19.54 37.28
N PHE A 453 -4.27 -20.09 36.24
CA PHE A 453 -4.87 -21.08 35.35
C PHE A 453 -3.88 -22.16 34.95
N ASN A 454 -4.38 -23.33 34.66
CA ASN A 454 -3.56 -24.45 34.18
C ASN A 454 -3.67 -24.51 32.67
N LEU A 455 -2.59 -24.09 31.97
CA LEU A 455 -2.52 -24.06 30.51
C LEU A 455 -2.87 -25.45 29.89
N VAL A 456 -2.29 -26.52 30.44
CA VAL A 456 -2.44 -27.88 29.86
C VAL A 456 -3.88 -28.40 30.02
N GLU A 457 -4.48 -28.23 31.19
CA GLU A 457 -5.85 -28.65 31.44
C GLU A 457 -6.85 -27.83 30.63
N THR A 458 -6.68 -26.52 30.57
CA THR A 458 -7.53 -25.64 29.78
C THR A 458 -7.43 -25.97 28.30
N ASP A 459 -6.23 -26.20 27.80
CA ASP A 459 -5.98 -26.58 26.40
C ASP A 459 -6.66 -27.93 26.06
N ALA A 460 -6.57 -28.93 26.97
CA ALA A 460 -7.22 -30.21 26.78
C ALA A 460 -8.75 -30.09 26.74
N LEU A 461 -9.32 -29.26 27.61
CA LEU A 461 -10.77 -28.96 27.60
C LEU A 461 -11.19 -28.31 26.30
N CYS A 462 -10.55 -27.21 25.89
CA CYS A 462 -10.86 -26.51 24.64
C CYS A 462 -10.78 -27.42 23.42
N SER A 463 -9.80 -28.31 23.40
CA SER A 463 -9.63 -29.28 22.31
C SER A 463 -10.74 -30.32 22.28
N SER A 464 -11.21 -30.78 23.43
CA SER A 464 -12.25 -31.83 23.52
C SER A 464 -13.59 -31.37 22.94
N ILE A 465 -13.85 -30.07 22.92
CA ILE A 465 -15.09 -29.46 22.41
C ILE A 465 -14.89 -28.69 21.11
N SER A 466 -13.69 -28.69 20.50
CA SER A 466 -13.33 -27.91 19.31
C SER A 466 -13.70 -26.42 19.45
N MET A 467 -13.36 -25.81 20.60
CA MET A 467 -13.77 -24.46 20.97
C MET A 467 -13.34 -23.43 19.94
N GLY A 468 -14.28 -22.64 19.47
CA GLY A 468 -14.10 -21.58 18.46
C GLY A 468 -14.06 -22.06 17.02
N MET A 469 -13.70 -23.31 16.76
CA MET A 469 -13.62 -23.86 15.40
C MET A 469 -14.21 -25.27 15.32
N PRO A 470 -15.54 -25.38 15.17
CA PRO A 470 -16.19 -26.67 14.97
C PRO A 470 -15.76 -27.32 13.64
N ASN A 471 -15.84 -28.67 13.58
CA ASN A 471 -15.29 -29.46 12.47
C ASN A 471 -15.85 -29.07 11.09
N GLU A 472 -17.09 -28.60 11.01
CA GLU A 472 -17.75 -28.19 9.77
C GLU A 472 -17.11 -26.94 9.12
N LEU A 473 -16.43 -26.11 9.92
CA LEU A 473 -15.69 -24.93 9.44
C LEU A 473 -14.26 -25.26 9.07
N MET A 474 -13.75 -26.40 9.55
CA MET A 474 -12.34 -26.75 9.37
C MET A 474 -12.06 -27.25 7.95
N ARG A 475 -10.90 -26.85 7.46
CA ARG A 475 -10.32 -27.31 6.20
C ARG A 475 -9.89 -28.76 6.28
N THR A 476 -10.29 -29.58 5.32
CA THR A 476 -9.95 -31.00 5.22
C THR A 476 -8.99 -31.30 4.08
N ASP A 477 -8.86 -30.41 3.10
CA ASP A 477 -7.96 -30.55 1.96
C ASP A 477 -6.49 -30.28 2.32
N ALA A 478 -5.60 -30.77 1.48
CA ALA A 478 -4.18 -30.45 1.54
C ALA A 478 -3.94 -29.02 1.05
N ILE A 479 -2.95 -28.34 1.60
CA ILE A 479 -2.51 -27.00 1.18
C ILE A 479 -1.07 -27.02 0.72
N LEU A 480 -0.71 -26.15 -0.23
CA LEU A 480 0.67 -25.92 -0.66
C LEU A 480 1.38 -27.23 -1.05
N GLU A 481 0.71 -28.07 -1.85
CA GLU A 481 1.24 -29.37 -2.26
C GLU A 481 2.39 -29.24 -3.28
N HIS A 482 2.52 -28.09 -3.96
CA HIS A 482 3.59 -27.88 -4.92
C HIS A 482 4.96 -28.10 -4.26
N PRO A 483 5.93 -28.78 -4.90
CA PRO A 483 7.22 -29.12 -4.33
C PRO A 483 8.00 -27.91 -3.78
N ILE A 484 7.80 -26.71 -4.31
CA ILE A 484 8.44 -25.49 -3.84
C ILE A 484 8.18 -25.20 -2.36
N PHE A 485 6.97 -25.48 -1.87
CA PHE A 485 6.59 -25.28 -0.47
C PHE A 485 6.99 -26.45 0.44
N ASN A 486 7.66 -27.47 -0.12
CA ASN A 486 8.04 -28.70 0.58
C ASN A 486 9.54 -29.00 0.47
N SER A 487 10.39 -28.02 0.09
CA SER A 487 11.79 -28.28 -0.24
C SER A 487 12.80 -27.48 0.58
N TYR A 488 12.48 -26.27 1.07
CA TYR A 488 13.47 -25.32 1.61
C TYR A 488 13.19 -24.91 3.06
N HIS A 489 13.14 -25.90 3.96
CA HIS A 489 12.76 -25.68 5.37
C HIS A 489 13.95 -25.46 6.30
N SER A 490 15.19 -25.68 5.85
CA SER A 490 16.38 -25.32 6.63
C SER A 490 16.85 -23.92 6.25
N GLU A 491 17.46 -23.21 7.20
CA GLU A 491 18.00 -21.86 6.96
C GLU A 491 18.98 -21.84 5.79
N THR A 492 19.89 -22.86 5.71
CA THR A 492 20.88 -22.97 4.64
C THR A 492 20.23 -23.21 3.28
N ASP A 493 19.22 -24.07 3.18
CA ASP A 493 18.54 -24.34 1.91
C ASP A 493 17.73 -23.12 1.45
N MET A 494 17.08 -22.44 2.38
CA MET A 494 16.35 -21.21 2.08
C MET A 494 17.28 -20.10 1.58
N LEU A 495 18.43 -19.91 2.23
CA LEU A 495 19.46 -18.96 1.79
C LEU A 495 19.92 -19.25 0.36
N ARG A 496 20.22 -20.54 0.06
CA ARG A 496 20.65 -20.96 -1.29
C ARG A 496 19.55 -20.77 -2.31
N TYR A 497 18.30 -21.00 -1.94
CA TYR A 497 17.16 -20.80 -2.82
C TYR A 497 16.99 -19.32 -3.20
N MET A 498 16.97 -18.42 -2.20
CA MET A 498 16.89 -16.97 -2.44
C MET A 498 18.04 -16.49 -3.32
N LYS A 499 19.28 -16.95 -3.05
CA LYS A 499 20.45 -16.61 -3.83
C LYS A 499 20.39 -17.15 -5.27
N LYS A 500 19.81 -18.34 -5.45
CA LYS A 500 19.56 -18.90 -6.79
C LYS A 500 18.61 -18.02 -7.59
N LEU A 501 17.57 -17.47 -6.98
CA LEU A 501 16.65 -16.55 -7.65
C LEU A 501 17.33 -15.22 -7.94
N GLU A 502 18.01 -14.62 -6.97
CA GLU A 502 18.77 -13.38 -7.13
C GLU A 502 19.74 -13.46 -8.32
N ASN A 503 20.45 -14.59 -8.46
CA ASN A 503 21.41 -14.80 -9.56
C ASN A 503 20.77 -14.95 -10.95
N LYS A 504 19.44 -15.05 -11.05
CA LYS A 504 18.71 -15.01 -12.33
C LYS A 504 18.37 -13.59 -12.76
N ASP A 505 18.55 -12.62 -11.87
CA ASP A 505 18.20 -11.22 -12.09
C ASP A 505 19.45 -10.39 -12.38
N PHE A 506 19.27 -9.33 -13.14
CA PHE A 506 20.23 -8.23 -13.21
C PHE A 506 19.60 -7.03 -12.47
N SER A 507 20.23 -6.59 -11.39
CA SER A 507 19.72 -5.52 -10.53
C SER A 507 20.70 -4.36 -10.42
N LEU A 508 20.34 -3.31 -9.72
CA LEU A 508 21.18 -2.12 -9.52
C LEU A 508 22.49 -2.40 -8.77
N VAL A 509 22.62 -3.55 -8.07
CA VAL A 509 23.89 -3.96 -7.47
C VAL A 509 24.87 -4.55 -8.46
N HIS A 510 24.42 -4.89 -9.67
CA HIS A 510 25.28 -5.39 -10.75
C HIS A 510 25.72 -4.27 -11.70
N GLY A 511 24.87 -3.24 -11.88
CA GLY A 511 25.17 -2.14 -12.79
C GLY A 511 23.99 -1.21 -12.98
N MET A 512 24.18 -0.19 -13.82
CA MET A 512 23.10 0.75 -14.16
C MET A 512 22.10 0.07 -15.10
N ILE A 513 20.81 0.27 -14.79
CA ILE A 513 19.70 -0.25 -15.58
C ILE A 513 18.94 0.95 -16.15
N PRO A 514 18.83 1.09 -17.49
CA PRO A 514 18.03 2.12 -18.11
C PRO A 514 16.54 1.78 -17.95
N LEU A 515 15.89 2.38 -16.94
CA LEU A 515 14.45 2.23 -16.69
C LEU A 515 13.69 3.40 -17.32
N GLY A 516 12.66 3.11 -18.10
CA GLY A 516 11.89 4.11 -18.80
C GLY A 516 10.95 4.93 -17.90
N SER A 517 10.57 4.42 -16.72
CA SER A 517 9.55 5.05 -15.88
C SER A 517 10.10 5.79 -14.67
N CYS A 518 11.33 5.59 -14.27
CA CYS A 518 11.96 6.28 -13.15
C CYS A 518 13.48 6.10 -13.13
N THR A 519 14.14 7.02 -12.44
CA THR A 519 15.59 7.01 -12.23
C THR A 519 15.96 6.15 -11.03
N MET A 520 15.45 4.94 -10.88
CA MET A 520 15.71 4.07 -9.73
C MET A 520 17.11 4.31 -9.17
N LYS A 521 17.22 4.52 -7.87
CA LYS A 521 18.48 4.79 -7.17
C LYS A 521 18.71 3.72 -6.11
N LEU A 522 19.96 3.35 -5.88
CA LEU A 522 20.33 2.62 -4.68
C LEU A 522 20.09 3.52 -3.45
N ASN A 523 19.39 3.00 -2.45
CA ASN A 523 19.29 3.66 -1.16
C ASN A 523 20.68 3.72 -0.50
N ALA A 524 20.94 4.78 0.25
CA ALA A 524 22.05 4.75 1.20
C ALA A 524 21.82 3.64 2.23
N THR A 525 22.86 2.91 2.59
CA THR A 525 22.73 1.79 3.55
C THR A 525 22.16 2.26 4.88
N ALA A 526 22.55 3.46 5.33
CA ALA A 526 22.03 4.06 6.56
C ALA A 526 20.50 4.29 6.52
N GLN A 527 19.92 4.61 5.37
CA GLN A 527 18.46 4.75 5.23
C GLN A 527 17.73 3.45 5.51
N MET A 528 18.32 2.31 5.19
CA MET A 528 17.73 1.00 5.41
C MET A 528 17.84 0.51 6.86
N ALA A 529 18.82 1.01 7.62
CA ALA A 529 19.05 0.55 8.99
C ALA A 529 17.85 0.80 9.92
N ALA A 530 17.15 1.93 9.75
CA ALA A 530 16.04 2.30 10.61
C ALA A 530 14.74 1.50 10.32
N VAL A 531 14.58 0.95 9.11
CA VAL A 531 13.37 0.25 8.67
C VAL A 531 13.06 -0.97 9.55
N THR A 532 14.09 -1.64 10.06
CA THR A 532 13.96 -2.84 10.89
C THR A 532 14.01 -2.57 12.40
N TRP A 533 14.11 -1.32 12.83
CA TRP A 533 14.04 -1.00 14.25
C TRP A 533 12.64 -1.28 14.81
N PRO A 534 12.52 -1.96 15.96
CA PRO A 534 11.22 -2.31 16.54
C PRO A 534 10.30 -1.11 16.73
N GLU A 535 10.85 0.05 17.07
CA GLU A 535 10.10 1.28 17.29
C GLU A 535 9.40 1.79 16.01
N PHE A 536 9.87 1.36 14.83
CA PHE A 536 9.22 1.62 13.55
C PHE A 536 8.51 0.37 13.00
N SER A 537 9.18 -0.79 12.99
CA SER A 537 8.66 -1.98 12.34
C SER A 537 7.47 -2.63 13.07
N ASN A 538 7.38 -2.49 14.42
CA ASN A 538 6.38 -3.19 15.23
C ASN A 538 5.20 -2.30 15.64
N MET A 539 5.07 -1.09 15.09
CA MET A 539 3.96 -0.20 15.39
C MET A 539 2.72 -0.57 14.59
N HIS A 540 1.61 -0.77 15.31
CA HIS A 540 0.30 -0.96 14.68
C HIS A 540 -0.23 0.38 14.14
N PRO A 541 -0.83 0.44 12.92
CA PRO A 541 -1.31 1.69 12.32
C PRO A 541 -2.42 2.39 13.12
N PHE A 542 -3.11 1.63 13.97
CA PHE A 542 -4.19 2.14 14.83
C PHE A 542 -3.80 2.19 16.32
N ALA A 543 -2.50 2.21 16.60
CA ALA A 543 -2.03 2.45 17.97
C ALA A 543 -2.48 3.84 18.47
N PRO A 544 -2.74 4.00 19.78
CA PRO A 544 -3.08 5.30 20.38
C PRO A 544 -2.10 6.41 20.00
N ALA A 545 -2.62 7.62 19.78
CA ALA A 545 -1.84 8.75 19.24
C ALA A 545 -0.67 9.16 20.14
N ASP A 546 -0.78 8.99 21.45
CA ASP A 546 0.28 9.25 22.43
C ASP A 546 1.45 8.27 22.30
N GLN A 547 1.23 7.09 21.74
CA GLN A 547 2.25 6.08 21.50
C GLN A 547 3.02 6.27 20.18
N THR A 548 2.56 7.14 19.28
CA THR A 548 3.08 7.29 17.90
C THR A 548 3.81 8.60 17.65
N GLN A 549 4.25 9.28 18.71
CA GLN A 549 4.81 10.63 18.62
C GLN A 549 6.07 10.71 17.73
N GLY A 550 6.90 9.66 17.73
CA GLY A 550 8.08 9.60 16.87
C GLY A 550 7.73 9.51 15.38
N TYR A 551 6.70 8.72 15.03
CA TYR A 551 6.17 8.68 13.67
C TYR A 551 5.58 10.02 13.25
N MET A 552 4.80 10.66 14.12
CA MET A 552 4.17 11.94 13.81
C MET A 552 5.19 13.05 13.59
N GLU A 553 6.29 13.06 14.35
CA GLU A 553 7.40 13.99 14.12
C GLU A 553 8.08 13.75 12.78
N LEU A 554 8.37 12.49 12.43
CA LEU A 554 8.97 12.12 11.15
C LEU A 554 8.08 12.53 9.97
N ILE A 555 6.78 12.18 10.01
CA ILE A 555 5.81 12.47 8.96
C ILE A 555 5.66 13.99 8.76
N ARG A 556 5.43 14.76 9.84
CA ARG A 556 5.28 16.20 9.76
C ARG A 556 6.53 16.89 9.26
N SER A 557 7.71 16.40 9.64
CA SER A 557 8.98 16.92 9.12
C SER A 557 9.10 16.71 7.61
N LEU A 558 8.71 15.52 7.13
CA LEU A 558 8.73 15.21 5.70
C LEU A 558 7.68 16.03 4.94
N GLU A 559 6.46 16.17 5.45
CA GLU A 559 5.42 17.01 4.86
C GLU A 559 5.89 18.45 4.69
N ALA A 560 6.51 19.04 5.72
CA ALA A 560 7.06 20.40 5.66
C ALA A 560 8.17 20.53 4.58
N GLN A 561 9.05 19.54 4.44
CA GLN A 561 10.06 19.53 3.40
C GLN A 561 9.44 19.38 2.00
N LEU A 562 8.41 18.55 1.84
CA LEU A 562 7.70 18.39 0.58
C LEU A 562 6.96 19.68 0.17
N VAL A 563 6.34 20.38 1.12
CA VAL A 563 5.75 21.71 0.90
C VAL A 563 6.81 22.70 0.37
N GLU A 564 7.98 22.77 1.02
CA GLU A 564 9.07 23.62 0.55
C GLU A 564 9.54 23.24 -0.86
N ILE A 565 9.73 21.96 -1.14
CA ILE A 565 10.22 21.46 -2.43
C ILE A 565 9.24 21.73 -3.56
N THR A 566 7.95 21.62 -3.30
CA THR A 566 6.91 21.63 -4.35
C THR A 566 6.19 22.96 -4.51
N GLY A 567 6.22 23.82 -3.49
CA GLY A 567 5.48 25.09 -3.48
C GLY A 567 3.96 24.93 -3.32
N TYR A 568 3.49 23.75 -2.91
CA TYR A 568 2.14 23.56 -2.44
C TYR A 568 1.98 24.03 -1.00
N ASP A 569 0.74 24.16 -0.55
CA ASP A 569 0.43 24.67 0.79
C ASP A 569 0.23 23.53 1.81
N HIS A 570 -0.24 22.35 1.34
CA HIS A 570 -0.50 21.18 2.18
C HIS A 570 -0.09 19.90 1.47
N VAL A 571 0.26 18.86 2.25
CA VAL A 571 0.58 17.52 1.77
C VAL A 571 -0.21 16.48 2.55
N SER A 572 -0.69 15.44 1.86
CA SER A 572 -1.24 14.24 2.48
C SER A 572 -0.38 13.03 2.15
N MET A 573 0.02 12.30 3.18
CA MET A 573 0.84 11.08 3.05
C MET A 573 0.00 9.82 2.86
N GLN A 574 -1.33 9.90 2.86
CA GLN A 574 -2.20 8.71 2.83
C GLN A 574 -2.11 7.91 1.52
N PRO A 575 -2.02 8.50 0.31
CA PRO A 575 -1.94 7.70 -0.91
C PRO A 575 -0.68 6.83 -0.94
N ASN A 576 -0.83 5.53 -1.14
CA ASN A 576 0.23 4.52 -1.10
C ASN A 576 0.80 4.15 -2.48
N SER A 577 0.52 4.96 -3.49
CA SER A 577 1.06 4.82 -4.85
C SER A 577 0.78 6.07 -5.67
N GLY A 578 1.49 6.25 -6.80
CA GLY A 578 1.14 7.29 -7.77
C GLY A 578 -0.31 7.19 -8.25
N ALA A 579 -0.78 5.98 -8.55
CA ALA A 579 -2.16 5.75 -8.99
C ALA A 579 -3.19 6.17 -7.91
N GLN A 580 -2.93 5.89 -6.64
CA GLN A 580 -3.79 6.36 -5.53
C GLN A 580 -3.66 7.87 -5.31
N GLY A 581 -2.48 8.45 -5.52
CA GLY A 581 -2.28 9.90 -5.51
C GLY A 581 -3.07 10.59 -6.64
N GLU A 582 -3.06 10.02 -7.86
CA GLU A 582 -3.90 10.52 -8.96
C GLU A 582 -5.38 10.50 -8.56
N TYR A 583 -5.86 9.36 -8.05
CA TYR A 583 -7.24 9.22 -7.61
C TYR A 583 -7.60 10.22 -6.51
N ALA A 584 -6.79 10.32 -5.46
CA ALA A 584 -7.02 11.24 -4.34
C ALA A 584 -7.03 12.72 -4.77
N GLY A 585 -6.12 13.11 -5.65
CA GLY A 585 -6.06 14.48 -6.18
C GLY A 585 -7.27 14.83 -7.05
N LEU A 586 -7.74 13.90 -7.89
CA LEU A 586 -8.94 14.11 -8.70
C LEU A 586 -10.21 14.15 -7.83
N VAL A 587 -10.29 13.31 -6.79
CA VAL A 587 -11.38 13.39 -5.80
C VAL A 587 -11.40 14.75 -5.11
N ALA A 588 -10.23 15.28 -4.71
CA ALA A 588 -10.13 16.59 -4.09
C ALA A 588 -10.65 17.70 -5.03
N ILE A 589 -10.29 17.65 -6.32
CA ILE A 589 -10.82 18.59 -7.33
C ILE A 589 -12.36 18.47 -7.45
N ARG A 590 -12.88 17.25 -7.57
CA ARG A 590 -14.33 17.02 -7.67
C ARG A 590 -15.08 17.57 -6.46
N LYS A 591 -14.60 17.24 -5.25
CA LYS A 591 -15.21 17.70 -3.97
C LYS A 591 -15.15 19.22 -3.82
N TYR A 592 -14.04 19.85 -4.21
CA TYR A 592 -13.94 21.30 -4.25
C TYR A 592 -15.00 21.90 -5.18
N GLN A 593 -15.13 21.41 -6.43
CA GLN A 593 -16.11 21.90 -7.39
C GLN A 593 -17.54 21.67 -6.90
N GLU A 594 -17.84 20.54 -6.28
CA GLU A 594 -19.13 20.29 -5.63
C GLU A 594 -19.41 21.33 -4.52
N SER A 595 -18.41 21.66 -3.70
CA SER A 595 -18.56 22.61 -2.59
C SER A 595 -18.87 24.05 -3.01
N ILE A 596 -18.45 24.43 -4.22
CA ILE A 596 -18.73 25.77 -4.78
C ILE A 596 -19.92 25.76 -5.75
N GLY A 597 -20.69 24.65 -5.83
CA GLY A 597 -21.86 24.53 -6.70
C GLY A 597 -21.56 24.19 -8.16
N GLU A 598 -20.32 23.82 -8.48
CA GLU A 598 -19.85 23.47 -9.82
C GLU A 598 -19.63 21.95 -10.03
N GLY A 599 -20.30 21.10 -9.26
CA GLY A 599 -20.20 19.64 -9.34
C GLY A 599 -20.58 19.04 -10.72
N HIS A 600 -21.19 19.82 -11.62
CA HIS A 600 -21.47 19.42 -13.00
C HIS A 600 -20.24 19.37 -13.90
N ARG A 601 -19.11 19.96 -13.50
CA ARG A 601 -17.84 19.93 -14.24
C ARG A 601 -17.24 18.54 -14.21
N ASN A 602 -17.20 17.86 -15.35
CA ASN A 602 -16.74 16.47 -15.45
C ASN A 602 -15.84 16.21 -16.68
N VAL A 603 -15.33 17.24 -17.33
CA VAL A 603 -14.39 17.07 -18.44
C VAL A 603 -12.96 17.20 -17.92
N CYS A 604 -12.14 16.19 -18.22
CA CYS A 604 -10.69 16.19 -17.97
C CYS A 604 -9.93 16.25 -19.30
N ILE A 605 -9.18 17.33 -19.54
CA ILE A 605 -8.30 17.45 -20.69
C ILE A 605 -6.98 16.73 -20.38
N ILE A 606 -6.48 15.93 -21.31
CA ILE A 606 -5.26 15.13 -21.13
C ILE A 606 -4.43 15.17 -22.41
N PRO A 607 -3.15 15.63 -22.37
CA PRO A 607 -2.25 15.54 -23.51
C PRO A 607 -2.03 14.10 -23.98
N SER A 608 -1.84 13.89 -25.27
CA SER A 608 -1.60 12.57 -25.85
C SER A 608 -0.31 11.93 -25.33
N SER A 609 0.67 12.74 -24.89
CA SER A 609 1.93 12.32 -24.26
C SER A 609 1.77 11.78 -22.83
N SER A 610 0.63 12.00 -22.16
CA SER A 610 0.43 11.63 -20.76
C SER A 610 0.45 10.13 -20.53
N HIS A 611 0.89 9.73 -19.34
CA HIS A 611 0.92 8.33 -18.91
C HIS A 611 -0.49 7.71 -18.94
N GLY A 612 -0.58 6.41 -19.24
CA GLY A 612 -1.87 5.69 -19.36
C GLY A 612 -2.69 5.63 -18.05
N THR A 613 -2.07 5.87 -16.88
CA THR A 613 -2.78 5.95 -15.60
C THR A 613 -3.66 7.19 -15.49
N ASN A 614 -3.25 8.32 -16.09
CA ASN A 614 -4.02 9.58 -16.01
C ASN A 614 -5.45 9.42 -16.55
N PRO A 615 -5.68 8.98 -17.81
CA PRO A 615 -7.03 8.77 -18.30
C PRO A 615 -7.79 7.66 -17.55
N ALA A 616 -7.11 6.64 -17.04
CA ALA A 616 -7.74 5.61 -16.23
C ALA A 616 -8.23 6.18 -14.88
N SER A 617 -7.43 7.02 -14.21
CA SER A 617 -7.81 7.69 -12.96
C SER A 617 -8.94 8.68 -13.15
N ALA A 618 -8.92 9.45 -14.25
CA ALA A 618 -10.00 10.37 -14.60
C ALA A 618 -11.35 9.64 -14.77
N SER A 619 -11.34 8.49 -15.46
CA SER A 619 -12.55 7.67 -15.61
C SER A 619 -13.08 7.10 -14.29
N MET A 620 -12.21 6.89 -13.28
CA MET A 620 -12.62 6.38 -11.98
C MET A 620 -13.32 7.41 -11.09
N VAL A 621 -13.25 8.69 -11.45
CA VAL A 621 -13.97 9.78 -10.78
C VAL A 621 -15.07 10.38 -11.70
N ASP A 622 -15.58 9.57 -12.61
CA ASP A 622 -16.67 9.92 -13.55
C ASP A 622 -16.34 11.14 -14.43
N MET A 623 -15.08 11.26 -14.87
CA MET A 623 -14.69 12.31 -15.81
C MET A 623 -14.65 11.81 -17.25
N THR A 624 -15.10 12.64 -18.15
CA THR A 624 -14.96 12.45 -19.60
C THR A 624 -13.58 12.92 -20.05
N VAL A 625 -12.79 12.01 -20.61
CA VAL A 625 -11.44 12.32 -21.10
C VAL A 625 -11.49 12.97 -22.48
N VAL A 626 -10.90 14.16 -22.60
CA VAL A 626 -10.70 14.89 -23.85
C VAL A 626 -9.21 14.97 -24.14
N VAL A 627 -8.76 14.34 -25.22
CA VAL A 627 -7.33 14.29 -25.56
C VAL A 627 -6.93 15.52 -26.37
N VAL A 628 -5.79 16.14 -26.04
CA VAL A 628 -5.13 17.21 -26.81
C VAL A 628 -3.85 16.64 -27.43
N GLY A 629 -3.57 17.02 -28.68
CA GLY A 629 -2.37 16.61 -29.41
C GLY A 629 -1.09 17.22 -28.85
N CYS A 630 0.04 16.68 -29.35
CA CYS A 630 1.36 17.27 -29.19
C CYS A 630 1.92 17.60 -30.58
N ASP A 631 2.77 18.60 -30.67
CA ASP A 631 3.52 18.93 -31.87
C ASP A 631 4.64 17.90 -32.16
N ASP A 632 5.34 18.06 -33.27
CA ASP A 632 6.46 17.18 -33.66
C ASP A 632 7.67 17.29 -32.73
N LEU A 633 7.75 18.32 -31.89
CA LEU A 633 8.79 18.53 -30.88
C LEU A 633 8.38 17.96 -29.51
N GLY A 634 7.16 17.46 -29.37
CA GLY A 634 6.64 16.85 -28.14
C GLY A 634 5.99 17.84 -27.17
N ASN A 635 5.79 19.11 -27.55
CA ASN A 635 5.04 20.08 -26.75
C ASN A 635 3.54 19.87 -26.92
N VAL A 636 2.76 20.27 -25.92
CA VAL A 636 1.29 20.33 -26.03
C VAL A 636 0.89 21.35 -27.09
N ASP A 637 -0.05 20.99 -27.98
CA ASP A 637 -0.65 21.93 -28.90
C ASP A 637 -1.52 22.95 -28.12
N VAL A 638 -0.93 24.11 -27.82
CA VAL A 638 -1.59 25.17 -27.04
C VAL A 638 -2.81 25.73 -27.75
N ALA A 639 -2.81 25.81 -29.09
CA ALA A 639 -3.94 26.30 -29.86
C ALA A 639 -5.12 25.32 -29.76
N GLU A 640 -4.88 24.02 -29.91
CA GLU A 640 -5.87 22.97 -29.71
C GLU A 640 -6.37 22.95 -28.26
N LEU A 641 -5.45 23.05 -27.27
CA LEU A 641 -5.79 23.13 -25.85
C LEU A 641 -6.77 24.27 -25.59
N LYS A 642 -6.44 25.46 -26.04
CA LYS A 642 -7.26 26.68 -25.86
C LYS A 642 -8.65 26.51 -26.50
N ALA A 643 -8.69 25.98 -27.70
CA ALA A 643 -9.96 25.71 -28.37
C ALA A 643 -10.82 24.72 -27.61
N LYS A 644 -10.24 23.63 -27.09
CA LYS A 644 -10.97 22.63 -26.29
C LYS A 644 -11.35 23.17 -24.91
N ALA A 645 -10.49 23.91 -24.22
CA ALA A 645 -10.83 24.55 -22.96
C ALA A 645 -12.04 25.48 -23.09
N GLN A 646 -12.07 26.30 -24.15
CA GLN A 646 -13.21 27.16 -24.46
C GLN A 646 -14.47 26.37 -24.87
N GLN A 647 -14.34 25.30 -25.66
CA GLN A 647 -15.43 24.43 -26.06
C GLN A 647 -16.14 23.79 -24.86
N TYR A 648 -15.36 23.39 -23.85
CA TYR A 648 -15.86 22.70 -22.66
C TYR A 648 -15.90 23.60 -21.43
N ALA A 649 -15.80 24.93 -21.55
CA ALA A 649 -15.63 25.86 -20.41
C ALA A 649 -16.66 25.65 -19.29
N GLU A 650 -17.92 25.37 -19.62
CA GLU A 650 -18.98 25.07 -18.63
C GLU A 650 -18.81 23.71 -17.94
N GLN A 651 -18.04 22.77 -18.52
CA GLN A 651 -17.90 21.39 -18.06
C GLN A 651 -16.46 21.05 -17.66
N LEU A 652 -15.52 21.97 -17.90
CA LEU A 652 -14.10 21.73 -17.66
C LEU A 652 -13.83 21.58 -16.16
N SER A 653 -13.49 20.36 -15.73
CA SER A 653 -13.10 20.05 -14.36
C SER A 653 -11.61 20.27 -14.17
N CYS A 654 -10.78 19.64 -15.01
CA CYS A 654 -9.32 19.78 -14.86
C CYS A 654 -8.56 19.47 -16.16
N LEU A 655 -7.29 19.87 -16.13
CA LEU A 655 -6.22 19.34 -16.98
C LEU A 655 -5.37 18.36 -16.17
N MET A 656 -5.02 17.19 -16.73
CA MET A 656 -3.93 16.35 -16.19
C MET A 656 -2.72 16.45 -17.12
N ILE A 657 -1.64 17.05 -16.64
CA ILE A 657 -0.40 17.23 -17.41
C ILE A 657 0.79 16.62 -16.65
N THR A 658 1.69 15.95 -17.36
CA THR A 658 2.98 15.49 -16.83
C THR A 658 4.03 16.55 -17.11
N TYR A 659 4.80 16.99 -16.10
CA TYR A 659 5.83 18.02 -16.30
C TYR A 659 7.12 17.73 -15.52
N PRO A 660 8.33 17.80 -16.13
CA PRO A 660 8.51 17.82 -17.61
C PRO A 660 7.76 16.68 -18.28
N SER A 661 7.45 16.80 -19.57
CA SER A 661 6.57 15.86 -20.28
C SER A 661 7.16 14.42 -20.32
N THR A 662 6.34 13.44 -20.64
CA THR A 662 6.79 12.04 -20.87
C THR A 662 7.85 11.94 -21.97
N HIS A 663 7.89 12.91 -22.89
CA HIS A 663 8.92 13.01 -23.92
C HIS A 663 10.22 13.68 -23.41
N GLY A 664 10.28 14.13 -22.16
CA GLY A 664 11.43 14.79 -21.55
C GLY A 664 11.52 16.29 -21.89
N VAL A 665 10.42 16.91 -22.32
CA VAL A 665 10.39 18.32 -22.72
C VAL A 665 9.95 19.20 -21.57
N TYR A 666 10.72 20.26 -21.27
CA TYR A 666 10.30 21.40 -20.46
C TYR A 666 9.55 22.38 -21.37
N GLU A 667 8.24 22.29 -21.42
CA GLU A 667 7.40 23.16 -22.25
C GLU A 667 7.49 24.59 -21.75
N GLU A 668 7.91 25.51 -22.60
CA GLU A 668 7.99 26.95 -22.30
C GLU A 668 6.61 27.54 -21.97
N SER A 669 5.57 27.02 -22.60
CA SER A 669 4.18 27.48 -22.48
C SER A 669 3.45 26.94 -21.24
N VAL A 670 4.13 26.21 -20.32
CA VAL A 670 3.43 25.55 -19.19
C VAL A 670 2.64 26.51 -18.32
N VAL A 671 3.15 27.72 -18.07
CA VAL A 671 2.44 28.76 -17.29
C VAL A 671 1.19 29.24 -18.03
N GLU A 672 1.29 29.46 -19.35
CA GLU A 672 0.15 29.81 -20.21
C GLU A 672 -0.89 28.69 -20.24
N ILE A 673 -0.45 27.45 -20.34
CA ILE A 673 -1.31 26.26 -20.30
C ILE A 673 -2.13 26.23 -19.01
N CYS A 674 -1.49 26.41 -17.85
CA CYS A 674 -2.16 26.49 -16.56
C CYS A 674 -3.20 27.62 -16.52
N GLN A 675 -2.82 28.81 -17.00
CA GLN A 675 -3.70 29.98 -17.02
C GLN A 675 -4.93 29.76 -17.92
N ILE A 676 -4.75 29.15 -19.09
CA ILE A 676 -5.88 28.81 -20.00
C ILE A 676 -6.91 27.94 -19.28
N ILE A 677 -6.45 26.98 -18.49
CA ILE A 677 -7.36 26.08 -17.75
C ILE A 677 -8.11 26.85 -16.65
N HIS A 678 -7.40 27.66 -15.86
CA HIS A 678 -8.01 28.46 -14.81
C HIS A 678 -8.99 29.51 -15.36
N ASP A 679 -8.68 30.17 -16.47
CA ASP A 679 -9.56 31.14 -17.12
C ASP A 679 -10.88 30.50 -17.60
N ASN A 680 -10.91 29.19 -17.80
CA ASN A 680 -12.09 28.41 -18.17
C ASN A 680 -12.72 27.63 -16.98
N GLY A 681 -12.34 27.97 -15.73
CA GLY A 681 -12.91 27.41 -14.50
C GLY A 681 -12.40 26.01 -14.11
N GLY A 682 -11.41 25.48 -14.81
CA GLY A 682 -10.79 24.20 -14.52
C GLY A 682 -9.66 24.30 -13.48
N GLN A 683 -9.26 23.15 -12.92
CA GLN A 683 -8.11 22.99 -12.04
C GLN A 683 -6.95 22.32 -12.79
N VAL A 684 -5.71 22.52 -12.34
CA VAL A 684 -4.53 21.88 -12.93
C VAL A 684 -4.00 20.78 -12.03
N TYR A 685 -4.11 19.54 -12.51
CA TYR A 685 -3.43 18.38 -11.93
C TYR A 685 -2.10 18.16 -12.66
N MET A 686 -0.98 18.28 -11.95
CA MET A 686 0.35 18.03 -12.50
C MET A 686 0.86 16.66 -12.02
N ASP A 687 1.06 15.72 -12.94
CA ASP A 687 1.66 14.42 -12.65
C ASP A 687 3.11 14.58 -12.20
N GLY A 688 3.40 14.26 -10.96
CA GLY A 688 4.70 14.43 -10.32
C GLY A 688 5.66 13.25 -10.52
N ALA A 689 5.40 12.34 -11.45
CA ALA A 689 6.31 11.22 -11.74
C ALA A 689 7.72 11.69 -12.14
N ASN A 690 7.84 12.85 -12.77
CA ASN A 690 9.09 13.46 -13.22
C ASN A 690 9.62 14.58 -12.28
N MET A 691 9.14 14.65 -11.04
CA MET A 691 9.53 15.66 -10.05
C MET A 691 11.04 15.73 -9.81
N ASN A 692 11.77 14.64 -10.02
CA ASN A 692 13.23 14.59 -9.92
C ASN A 692 13.95 15.60 -10.84
N ALA A 693 13.34 15.99 -11.96
CA ALA A 693 13.89 17.02 -12.84
C ALA A 693 13.58 18.45 -12.35
N GLN A 694 12.66 18.63 -11.40
CA GLN A 694 12.22 19.94 -10.91
C GLN A 694 12.84 20.33 -9.56
N VAL A 695 13.22 19.37 -8.73
CA VAL A 695 13.72 19.64 -7.36
C VAL A 695 14.90 20.59 -7.37
N GLY A 696 14.78 21.74 -6.69
CA GLY A 696 15.80 22.77 -6.64
C GLY A 696 15.87 23.66 -7.89
N VAL A 697 15.09 23.37 -8.92
CA VAL A 697 15.07 24.11 -10.21
C VAL A 697 13.75 24.85 -10.40
N SER A 698 12.62 24.18 -10.15
CA SER A 698 11.29 24.76 -10.26
C SER A 698 10.35 24.15 -9.21
N LYS A 699 9.20 24.76 -8.96
CA LYS A 699 8.19 24.29 -8.02
C LYS A 699 6.83 24.19 -8.72
N PRO A 700 6.20 23.00 -8.82
CA PRO A 700 4.93 22.85 -9.53
C PRO A 700 3.81 23.75 -8.98
N GLY A 701 3.74 23.97 -7.67
CA GLY A 701 2.78 24.88 -7.05
C GLY A 701 2.97 26.37 -7.41
N LEU A 702 4.16 26.78 -7.90
CA LEU A 702 4.42 28.13 -8.40
C LEU A 702 4.22 28.26 -9.91
N ILE A 703 4.28 27.15 -10.65
CA ILE A 703 4.01 27.09 -12.10
C ILE A 703 2.53 27.34 -12.43
N GLY A 704 1.64 27.01 -11.48
CA GLY A 704 0.20 27.14 -11.65
C GLY A 704 -0.57 25.81 -11.45
N SER A 705 0.09 24.79 -10.93
CA SER A 705 -0.56 23.54 -10.57
C SER A 705 -1.32 23.66 -9.24
N ASP A 706 -2.53 23.10 -9.18
CA ASP A 706 -3.38 23.08 -7.98
C ASP A 706 -3.15 21.85 -7.12
N VAL A 707 -2.81 20.74 -7.75
CA VAL A 707 -2.51 19.46 -7.09
C VAL A 707 -1.51 18.63 -7.89
N SER A 708 -0.67 17.88 -7.18
CA SER A 708 0.27 16.92 -7.76
C SER A 708 0.41 15.71 -6.85
N HIS A 709 0.52 14.51 -7.44
CA HIS A 709 1.05 13.39 -6.68
C HIS A 709 2.58 13.36 -6.78
N LEU A 710 3.22 12.82 -5.76
CA LEU A 710 4.67 12.70 -5.67
C LEU A 710 5.05 11.23 -5.58
N ASN A 711 5.93 10.78 -6.47
CA ASN A 711 6.49 9.44 -6.39
C ASN A 711 7.81 9.50 -5.62
N LEU A 712 7.78 9.35 -4.29
CA LEU A 712 8.99 9.46 -3.45
C LEU A 712 10.07 8.46 -3.88
N HIS A 713 9.67 7.27 -4.28
CA HIS A 713 10.56 6.21 -4.80
C HIS A 713 11.23 6.56 -6.15
N LYS A 714 10.71 7.51 -6.91
CA LYS A 714 11.31 7.97 -8.17
C LYS A 714 12.22 9.17 -7.96
N THR A 715 11.76 10.18 -7.26
CA THR A 715 12.44 11.46 -7.04
C THR A 715 13.45 11.38 -5.90
N PHE A 716 13.05 10.80 -4.78
CA PHE A 716 13.88 10.62 -3.59
C PHE A 716 14.33 9.16 -3.47
N ALA A 717 14.87 8.79 -2.33
CA ALA A 717 15.27 7.41 -2.05
C ALA A 717 14.36 6.85 -0.95
N ILE A 718 13.64 5.80 -1.27
CA ILE A 718 12.92 4.95 -0.30
C ILE A 718 13.24 3.50 -0.65
N PRO A 719 13.03 2.52 0.25
CA PRO A 719 13.25 1.09 -0.05
C PRO A 719 12.23 0.54 -1.06
N HIS A 720 11.88 1.29 -2.03
CA HIS A 720 10.94 1.03 -3.13
C HIS A 720 9.67 0.28 -2.72
N GLY A 721 9.25 0.43 -1.46
CA GLY A 721 7.97 -0.02 -0.93
C GLY A 721 7.59 -1.43 -1.36
N GLY A 722 8.58 -2.28 -1.45
CA GLY A 722 8.33 -3.56 -2.00
C GLY A 722 8.43 -3.67 -3.52
N GLY A 723 9.32 -2.94 -4.14
CA GLY A 723 9.52 -2.92 -5.58
C GLY A 723 8.68 -1.87 -6.32
N GLY A 724 8.40 -0.75 -5.65
CA GLY A 724 7.39 0.23 -6.01
C GLY A 724 5.99 -0.39 -5.88
N PRO A 725 4.92 0.33 -5.63
CA PRO A 725 4.74 1.77 -5.77
C PRO A 725 5.20 2.62 -4.57
N GLY A 726 5.55 2.03 -3.44
CA GLY A 726 6.00 2.73 -2.24
C GLY A 726 5.00 3.76 -1.73
N MET A 727 5.29 5.05 -1.95
CA MET A 727 4.47 6.19 -1.53
C MET A 727 4.04 7.02 -2.74
N GLY A 728 2.88 7.63 -2.64
CA GLY A 728 2.34 8.58 -3.61
C GLY A 728 1.64 9.76 -2.94
N PRO A 729 2.32 10.52 -2.03
CA PRO A 729 1.71 11.67 -1.38
C PRO A 729 1.15 12.66 -2.39
N ILE A 730 0.12 13.40 -1.99
CA ILE A 730 -0.40 14.52 -2.78
C ILE A 730 -0.10 15.85 -2.12
N GLY A 731 0.45 16.79 -2.92
CA GLY A 731 0.58 18.19 -2.56
C GLY A 731 -0.55 18.99 -3.18
N VAL A 732 -1.16 19.91 -2.44
CA VAL A 732 -2.33 20.69 -2.88
C VAL A 732 -2.21 22.16 -2.50
N LYS A 733 -2.85 23.04 -3.30
CA LYS A 733 -3.08 24.44 -2.92
C LYS A 733 -4.16 24.54 -1.84
N SER A 734 -4.16 25.64 -1.10
CA SER A 734 -5.01 25.86 0.10
C SER A 734 -6.50 25.59 -0.12
N HIS A 735 -7.04 25.91 -1.30
CA HIS A 735 -8.47 25.70 -1.59
C HIS A 735 -8.85 24.21 -1.72
N LEU A 736 -7.89 23.33 -2.02
CA LEU A 736 -8.10 21.88 -2.09
C LEU A 736 -7.80 21.17 -0.77
N ALA A 737 -7.13 21.82 0.17
CA ALA A 737 -6.72 21.21 1.45
C ALA A 737 -7.90 20.63 2.29
N PRO A 738 -9.09 21.27 2.35
CA PRO A 738 -10.24 20.72 3.06
C PRO A 738 -10.75 19.38 2.49
N PHE A 739 -10.32 19.02 1.29
CA PHE A 739 -10.76 17.83 0.55
C PHE A 739 -9.69 16.73 0.46
N LEU A 740 -8.65 16.80 1.29
CA LEU A 740 -7.66 15.74 1.43
C LEU A 740 -8.26 14.48 2.06
N PRO A 741 -7.72 13.29 1.75
CA PRO A 741 -8.23 12.03 2.31
C PRO A 741 -8.15 12.01 3.84
N ASN A 742 -9.22 11.56 4.50
CA ASN A 742 -9.25 11.28 5.94
C ASN A 742 -9.30 9.77 6.19
N HIS A 743 -9.33 9.34 7.46
CA HIS A 743 -9.32 7.92 7.81
C HIS A 743 -10.35 7.61 8.92
N PRO A 744 -11.15 6.53 8.79
CA PRO A 744 -12.27 6.28 9.69
C PRO A 744 -11.86 5.84 11.11
N VAL A 745 -10.64 5.33 11.29
CA VAL A 745 -10.13 4.83 12.57
C VAL A 745 -9.20 5.84 13.24
N ILE A 746 -8.33 6.48 12.44
CA ILE A 746 -7.39 7.50 12.89
C ILE A 746 -7.61 8.76 12.04
N PRO A 747 -8.50 9.66 12.43
CA PRO A 747 -8.76 10.88 11.67
C PRO A 747 -7.50 11.76 11.58
N VAL A 748 -6.95 11.91 10.35
CA VAL A 748 -5.70 12.65 10.12
C VAL A 748 -5.91 14.16 9.98
N HIS A 749 -7.15 14.60 9.68
CA HIS A 749 -7.56 16.00 9.51
C HIS A 749 -8.65 16.44 10.51
N GLY A 750 -8.85 15.69 11.61
CA GLY A 750 -9.98 15.86 12.54
C GLY A 750 -11.22 15.06 12.09
N GLU A 751 -12.13 14.83 13.02
CA GLU A 751 -13.25 13.88 12.83
C GLU A 751 -14.21 14.30 11.70
N ASP A 752 -14.44 15.60 11.53
CA ASP A 752 -15.44 16.14 10.59
C ASP A 752 -14.86 16.71 9.30
N ASN A 753 -13.55 16.56 9.07
CA ASN A 753 -12.86 17.16 7.91
C ASN A 753 -12.34 16.11 6.94
N GLY A 754 -12.17 16.53 5.68
CA GLY A 754 -11.59 15.71 4.62
C GLY A 754 -12.58 14.77 3.93
N ASN A 755 -12.06 14.03 2.98
CA ASN A 755 -12.80 13.01 2.22
C ASN A 755 -12.70 11.63 2.88
N GLY A 756 -13.40 10.65 2.33
CA GLY A 756 -13.21 9.25 2.70
C GLY A 756 -11.78 8.75 2.42
N ALA A 757 -11.42 7.63 3.04
CA ALA A 757 -10.10 7.04 2.88
C ALA A 757 -9.84 6.57 1.44
N VAL A 758 -8.57 6.62 1.03
CA VAL A 758 -8.09 6.09 -0.26
C VAL A 758 -7.14 4.90 -0.09
N SER A 759 -6.71 4.60 1.15
CA SER A 759 -5.89 3.44 1.49
C SER A 759 -6.26 2.87 2.86
N ALA A 760 -5.83 1.64 3.14
CA ALA A 760 -6.13 0.94 4.40
C ALA A 760 -5.46 1.55 5.63
N ALA A 761 -4.29 2.18 5.45
CA ALA A 761 -3.55 2.81 6.54
C ALA A 761 -3.71 4.32 6.53
N PRO A 762 -3.69 5.01 7.69
CA PRO A 762 -3.87 6.46 7.78
C PRO A 762 -2.83 7.27 7.01
N TYR A 763 -1.60 6.77 6.96
CA TYR A 763 -0.44 7.41 6.33
C TYR A 763 0.13 6.57 5.17
N GLY A 764 -0.72 5.80 4.52
CA GLY A 764 -0.35 5.02 3.34
C GLY A 764 0.71 3.96 3.63
N SER A 765 1.85 4.05 2.98
CA SER A 765 3.00 3.15 3.14
C SER A 765 4.13 3.79 3.95
N GLY A 766 3.80 4.49 5.02
CA GLY A 766 4.66 5.48 5.68
C GLY A 766 5.91 4.95 6.39
N SER A 767 6.07 3.66 6.59
CA SER A 767 7.16 3.17 7.43
C SER A 767 8.32 2.57 6.67
N ILE A 768 8.08 1.95 5.56
CA ILE A 768 9.12 1.22 4.81
C ILE A 768 9.45 1.91 3.51
#